data_09f4e3fdefee8e465e17d1d32231eff6
#
_entry.id   09f4e3fdefee8e465e17d1d32231eff6
#
_cell.length_a   1.000
_cell.length_b   1.000
_cell.length_c   1.000
_cell.angle_alpha   90.00
_cell.angle_beta   90.00
_cell.angle_gamma   90.00
#
_symmetry.space_group_name_H-M   'P 1'
#
loop_
_entity.id
_entity.type
_entity.pdbx_description
1 polymer ?
#
loop_
_entity_poly.entity_id
_entity_poly.type
_entity_poly.pdbx_seq_one_letter_code
_entity_poly.pdbx_strand_id
1 'polypeptide(L)'
;MPDDERKLNETRGRKRAAPAAGDQGGSPAPRVRRPENKPAKTAGEATGSSQTGTPSKAQTGEGGGRSRRGRRGQGRQGGGRAQEAQAQTASQSSQPVQAAGQGSDKRDRTGGAHAAGSSDSGPKPATDDKKLKVIALGGMGEIGKNMFAFEYDDEILLIDGGLAFPETEMLGVDIIVPKIDWVVENSHKIKGWVLTHGHEDHIGGLPYMIRLLPKVPMYGARLTLGLLRGKFEEFKLSESDVDLREISTDARVKISKSFTVDFFRMTHSIPDNSGIIVHTPIGRVVHSGDFKLDYNPADGKTSHLHKLAQAGADGVLLLISDSTNAERPGYTPSEHDVAMAVDEIVAKAKGRVIVTTFSSHVHRLQNFVRIAERYDRRVIMEGRSMIKAIGIAQELGYLEAKHPFVSTDDLGDIQDDKVLFLCTGSQGQPMAALSRLANGTHRKIRLKPGDTVILSSNPIPGNEEAVGRVINQLYASRVNVLYPPAYKVHTSGHASREELKLILDLTRPKFFLPWHGEMRHQVHHQRLADGMSHPPKKTLIVGNGDVVELGRDDMKVTGSVDAGVVLIDTVGKAGDEVTEPIIRDRQALSADGVVVIMALASKSPTVEVIMRGVAQGSNGMKDEVEKIALESLQRGIREKRRLGDIRDDIFYPVRRYIRKATGRNPLIVPTVIEN
;
A
#
# COMPACT_ATOMS: atom_id res chain seq x y z
N MET A 1 5.83 26.28 54.15
CA MET A 1 6.90 26.33 55.21
C MET A 1 6.47 25.50 56.38
N PRO A 2 7.33 24.74 57.08
CA PRO A 2 8.65 24.24 56.68
C PRO A 2 8.73 22.71 56.66
N ASP A 3 9.70 22.13 55.96
CA ASP A 3 10.98 21.51 56.37
C ASP A 3 10.83 20.18 57.10
N ASP A 4 11.53 19.16 56.74
CA ASP A 4 12.94 18.79 56.86
C ASP A 4 13.15 17.40 56.21
N GLU A 5 14.09 17.27 55.32
CA GLU A 5 15.48 16.86 55.35
C GLU A 5 15.85 15.51 56.00
N ARG A 6 16.63 14.79 55.22
CA ARG A 6 17.90 14.07 55.52
C ARG A 6 17.80 12.57 55.78
N LYS A 7 18.57 11.81 55.17
CA LYS A 7 19.96 11.56 54.80
C LYS A 7 20.36 10.10 54.98
N LEU A 8 21.25 9.65 54.10
CA LEU A 8 22.43 8.77 54.30
C LEU A 8 22.18 7.25 54.52
N ASN A 9 22.92 6.27 53.96
CA ASN A 9 24.32 6.15 53.59
C ASN A 9 24.51 4.89 52.76
N GLU A 10 25.33 4.92 51.72
CA GLU A 10 26.59 4.25 51.45
C GLU A 10 26.89 2.91 52.17
N THR A 11 27.28 1.88 51.43
CA THR A 11 28.68 1.37 51.42
C THR A 11 28.87 0.16 50.49
N ARG A 12 29.89 0.26 49.64
CA ARG A 12 30.99 -0.67 49.29
C ARG A 12 30.65 -2.12 48.95
N GLY A 13 30.88 -2.67 47.80
CA GLY A 13 32.15 -2.73 47.04
C GLY A 13 32.83 -4.05 47.23
N ARG A 14 33.04 -4.78 46.11
CA ARG A 14 34.27 -5.59 45.90
C ARG A 14 34.29 -6.24 44.52
N LYS A 15 35.36 -5.96 43.83
CA LYS A 15 35.91 -6.60 42.62
C LYS A 15 36.38 -8.04 42.94
N ARG A 16 36.33 -8.92 41.94
CA ARG A 16 37.35 -9.91 41.56
C ARG A 16 36.85 -10.59 40.28
N ALA A 17 37.50 -10.42 39.16
CA ALA A 17 38.73 -11.02 38.64
C ALA A 17 38.49 -12.43 38.05
N ALA A 18 38.68 -12.51 36.74
CA ALA A 18 38.74 -13.76 35.93
C ALA A 18 39.92 -14.63 36.31
N PRO A 19 39.90 -15.89 35.92
CA PRO A 19 41.07 -16.37 35.18
C PRO A 19 40.74 -17.11 33.88
N ALA A 20 41.76 -17.18 33.05
CA ALA A 20 41.84 -17.66 31.71
C ALA A 20 42.06 -19.17 31.59
N ALA A 21 41.73 -19.66 30.36
CA ALA A 21 42.35 -20.75 29.60
C ALA A 21 42.25 -22.20 30.09
N GLY A 22 41.75 -23.04 29.21
CA GLY A 22 41.89 -24.49 29.22
C GLY A 22 41.26 -25.09 27.96
N ASP A 23 42.14 -25.48 27.09
CA ASP A 23 41.96 -26.03 25.74
C ASP A 23 41.43 -27.49 25.79
N GLN A 24 40.88 -27.95 24.63
CA GLN A 24 40.77 -29.32 24.10
C GLN A 24 39.38 -29.97 24.07
N GLY A 25 39.05 -30.40 22.87
CA GLY A 25 38.23 -31.57 22.64
C GLY A 25 37.11 -31.41 21.63
N GLY A 26 37.43 -31.58 20.36
CA GLY A 26 36.45 -31.64 19.28
C GLY A 26 35.63 -32.93 19.26
N SER A 27 34.46 -32.85 18.69
CA SER A 27 33.85 -33.88 17.84
C SER A 27 32.67 -33.35 17.04
N PRO A 28 32.39 -33.87 15.84
CA PRO A 28 31.72 -33.13 14.78
C PRO A 28 30.23 -33.41 14.69
N ALA A 29 29.53 -32.44 14.11
CA ALA A 29 28.11 -32.50 13.78
C ALA A 29 27.80 -33.51 12.64
N PRO A 30 26.61 -34.14 12.60
CA PRO A 30 26.25 -35.07 11.54
C PRO A 30 25.77 -34.35 10.27
N ARG A 31 26.36 -34.74 9.15
CA ARG A 31 25.97 -34.37 7.79
C ARG A 31 24.65 -35.05 7.41
N VAL A 32 23.67 -34.27 6.97
CA VAL A 32 22.48 -34.74 6.27
C VAL A 32 22.85 -35.02 4.81
N ARG A 33 22.61 -36.26 4.36
CA ARG A 33 22.81 -36.73 2.98
C ARG A 33 21.61 -36.33 2.13
N ARG A 34 21.86 -35.76 0.95
CA ARG A 34 20.93 -35.66 -0.20
C ARG A 34 20.76 -37.03 -0.83
N PRO A 35 19.60 -37.41 -1.37
CA PRO A 35 19.47 -38.53 -2.28
C PRO A 35 19.69 -38.06 -3.73
N GLU A 36 20.60 -38.79 -4.40
CA GLU A 36 20.85 -38.70 -5.84
C GLU A 36 19.80 -39.49 -6.63
N ASN A 37 19.34 -38.91 -7.74
CA ASN A 37 18.58 -39.58 -8.79
C ASN A 37 19.48 -40.48 -9.64
N LYS A 38 19.06 -41.73 -9.90
CA LYS A 38 19.45 -42.48 -11.06
C LYS A 38 18.27 -43.23 -11.69
N PRO A 39 18.25 -43.42 -13.02
CA PRO A 39 17.07 -43.84 -13.80
C PRO A 39 16.94 -45.35 -13.89
N ALA A 40 15.69 -45.84 -13.91
CA ALA A 40 15.38 -47.26 -14.16
C ALA A 40 14.99 -47.51 -15.61
N LYS A 41 15.57 -48.58 -16.13
CA LYS A 41 15.32 -49.16 -17.44
C LYS A 41 14.12 -50.15 -17.43
N THR A 42 13.50 -50.20 -18.58
CA THR A 42 12.47 -51.10 -19.15
C THR A 42 12.67 -52.60 -18.95
N ALA A 43 11.56 -53.34 -18.88
CA ALA A 43 11.13 -54.66 -19.44
C ALA A 43 10.23 -55.37 -18.42
N GLY A 44 9.14 -56.02 -18.67
CA GLY A 44 8.53 -56.66 -19.81
C GLY A 44 7.55 -57.67 -19.26
N GLU A 45 6.40 -57.86 -19.97
CA GLU A 45 5.57 -59.09 -20.08
C GLU A 45 5.15 -59.86 -18.80
N ALA A 46 3.95 -60.40 -18.61
CA ALA A 46 2.89 -60.91 -19.49
C ALA A 46 1.71 -61.40 -18.61
N THR A 47 0.54 -61.56 -19.25
CA THR A 47 -0.55 -62.56 -19.03
C THR A 47 -1.42 -62.43 -17.76
N GLY A 48 -2.71 -62.50 -17.81
CA GLY A 48 -3.74 -63.06 -18.65
C GLY A 48 -5.13 -62.80 -18.08
N SER A 49 -6.09 -62.81 -18.98
CA SER A 49 -7.43 -63.39 -19.05
C SER A 49 -8.42 -63.09 -17.90
N SER A 50 -9.68 -62.82 -18.11
CA SER A 50 -10.70 -63.28 -19.04
C SER A 50 -12.01 -62.47 -18.88
N GLN A 51 -12.66 -62.17 -19.98
CA GLN A 51 -14.04 -62.48 -20.40
C GLN A 51 -15.15 -61.95 -19.47
N THR A 52 -16.23 -61.35 -19.89
CA THR A 52 -17.22 -61.53 -20.99
C THR A 52 -18.15 -60.33 -20.89
N GLY A 53 -18.82 -59.79 -21.79
CA GLY A 53 -19.48 -60.17 -22.98
C GLY A 53 -20.32 -59.01 -23.53
N THR A 54 -20.35 -58.92 -24.83
CA THR A 54 -21.32 -58.21 -25.68
C THR A 54 -22.51 -59.16 -25.97
N PRO A 55 -23.60 -58.85 -26.71
CA PRO A 55 -23.71 -57.92 -27.86
C PRO A 55 -25.11 -57.30 -28.12
N SER A 56 -25.19 -56.58 -29.15
CA SER A 56 -26.09 -56.60 -30.36
C SER A 56 -26.89 -55.30 -30.59
N LYS A 57 -26.68 -54.73 -31.75
CA LYS A 57 -27.38 -54.82 -33.06
C LYS A 57 -28.73 -54.09 -33.07
N ALA A 58 -29.17 -53.38 -34.04
CA ALA A 58 -28.92 -53.26 -35.49
C ALA A 58 -29.76 -52.08 -36.06
N GLN A 59 -29.25 -51.48 -37.08
CA GLN A 59 -29.81 -51.39 -38.47
C GLN A 59 -30.97 -50.40 -38.68
N THR A 60 -31.13 -49.65 -39.70
CA THR A 60 -30.78 -49.51 -41.12
C THR A 60 -31.38 -48.18 -41.55
N GLY A 61 -31.02 -47.53 -42.57
CA GLY A 61 -30.76 -47.64 -43.94
C GLY A 61 -30.75 -46.26 -44.59
N GLU A 62 -29.92 -46.13 -45.50
CA GLU A 62 -30.01 -45.97 -46.95
C GLU A 62 -30.64 -44.69 -47.51
N GLY A 63 -29.93 -44.01 -48.32
CA GLY A 63 -29.91 -43.75 -49.73
C GLY A 63 -29.50 -42.32 -50.00
N GLY A 64 -28.59 -41.91 -50.85
CA GLY A 64 -28.23 -42.41 -52.13
C GLY A 64 -28.12 -41.27 -53.12
N GLY A 65 -27.03 -41.18 -53.87
CA GLY A 65 -27.04 -40.59 -55.18
C GLY A 65 -26.11 -39.40 -55.47
N ARG A 66 -24.85 -39.59 -55.85
CA ARG A 66 -24.30 -39.39 -57.21
C ARG A 66 -24.56 -38.01 -57.85
N SER A 67 -23.70 -37.31 -58.45
CA SER A 67 -22.39 -37.38 -59.09
C SER A 67 -22.26 -36.28 -60.14
N ARG A 68 -21.02 -35.92 -60.48
CA ARG A 68 -20.47 -35.43 -61.78
C ARG A 68 -20.27 -33.96 -62.01
N ARG A 69 -18.99 -33.57 -62.01
CA ARG A 69 -18.12 -33.28 -63.21
C ARG A 69 -18.57 -32.15 -64.15
N GLY A 70 -17.69 -31.18 -64.37
CA GLY A 70 -17.51 -30.55 -65.69
C GLY A 70 -16.98 -29.15 -65.58
N ARG A 71 -15.69 -28.89 -65.71
CA ARG A 71 -14.93 -28.49 -66.90
C ARG A 71 -15.07 -27.00 -67.31
N ARG A 72 -13.93 -26.30 -67.20
CA ARG A 72 -13.27 -25.37 -68.17
C ARG A 72 -14.08 -24.26 -68.85
N GLY A 73 -13.54 -23.09 -68.77
CA GLY A 73 -13.75 -21.98 -69.70
C GLY A 73 -12.74 -20.85 -69.49
N GLN A 74 -11.86 -20.70 -70.44
CA GLN A 74 -10.86 -19.65 -70.59
C GLN A 74 -11.50 -18.35 -71.03
N GLY A 75 -10.84 -17.21 -70.75
CA GLY A 75 -10.94 -16.09 -71.64
C GLY A 75 -10.66 -14.70 -71.05
N ARG A 76 -9.46 -14.19 -71.24
CA ARG A 76 -8.98 -12.87 -71.73
C ARG A 76 -9.29 -11.60 -70.97
N GLN A 77 -8.22 -10.97 -70.40
CA GLN A 77 -7.46 -9.80 -70.95
C GLN A 77 -8.12 -8.44 -70.75
N GLY A 78 -7.38 -7.56 -70.08
CA GLY A 78 -7.36 -6.11 -70.06
C GLY A 78 -6.92 -5.62 -68.66
N GLY A 79 -5.78 -5.18 -68.35
CA GLY A 79 -4.87 -4.19 -68.95
C GLY A 79 -4.99 -2.95 -68.11
N GLY A 80 -4.05 -2.72 -67.15
CA GLY A 80 -4.04 -1.46 -66.39
C GLY A 80 -2.87 -1.40 -65.38
N ARG A 81 -1.85 -0.79 -65.84
CA ARG A 81 -0.54 -0.43 -65.30
C ARG A 81 -0.46 -0.15 -63.79
N ALA A 82 0.50 -0.84 -63.17
CA ALA A 82 1.19 -0.45 -61.96
C ALA A 82 2.18 0.75 -62.27
N GLN A 83 2.25 1.69 -61.37
CA GLN A 83 3.38 2.61 -61.31
C GLN A 83 4.06 2.44 -59.93
N GLU A 84 5.22 1.80 -59.99
CA GLU A 84 6.26 1.85 -58.98
C GLU A 84 6.87 3.27 -59.01
N ALA A 85 7.00 3.91 -57.86
CA ALA A 85 7.84 5.08 -57.69
C ALA A 85 9.04 4.68 -56.83
N GLN A 86 10.16 4.56 -57.47
CA GLN A 86 11.48 4.37 -56.85
C GLN A 86 11.93 5.65 -56.15
N ALA A 87 12.48 5.44 -54.94
CA ALA A 87 13.25 6.44 -54.22
C ALA A 87 14.58 6.73 -54.92
N GLN A 88 14.85 7.97 -55.26
CA GLN A 88 16.20 8.45 -55.64
C GLN A 88 16.79 9.21 -54.47
N THR A 89 17.92 8.71 -54.00
CA THR A 89 18.93 9.36 -53.18
C THR A 89 19.59 10.50 -53.94
N ALA A 90 19.62 11.68 -53.37
CA ALA A 90 20.50 12.76 -53.82
C ALA A 90 21.34 13.23 -52.63
N SER A 91 22.61 12.84 -52.68
CA SER A 91 23.70 13.42 -51.94
C SER A 91 24.11 14.75 -52.56
N GLN A 92 24.14 15.83 -51.82
CA GLN A 92 24.92 17.02 -52.18
C GLN A 92 25.77 17.45 -51.00
N SER A 93 27.07 17.33 -51.28
CA SER A 93 28.21 17.90 -50.59
C SER A 93 28.23 19.43 -50.75
N SER A 94 28.54 20.16 -49.69
CA SER A 94 29.05 21.49 -49.78
C SER A 94 30.15 21.71 -48.76
N GLN A 95 31.30 22.07 -49.28
CA GLN A 95 32.57 22.41 -48.62
C GLN A 95 32.52 23.79 -47.95
N PRO A 96 33.53 24.12 -47.12
CA PRO A 96 33.53 25.29 -46.26
C PRO A 96 34.06 26.53 -46.99
N VAL A 97 33.55 27.70 -46.61
CA VAL A 97 34.09 29.01 -47.08
C VAL A 97 35.07 29.48 -46.01
N GLN A 98 36.29 29.72 -46.52
CA GLN A 98 37.42 30.30 -45.79
C GLN A 98 37.29 31.82 -45.68
N ALA A 99 37.92 32.32 -44.64
CA ALA A 99 38.12 33.72 -44.30
C ALA A 99 39.07 34.50 -45.22
N ALA A 100 38.83 35.78 -45.32
CA ALA A 100 39.81 36.81 -45.55
C ALA A 100 39.16 38.14 -45.11
N GLY A 101 39.82 39.10 -44.53
CA GLY A 101 41.17 39.45 -44.31
C GLY A 101 41.27 40.66 -43.40
N GLN A 102 42.34 40.76 -42.84
CA GLN A 102 43.19 41.79 -42.26
C GLN A 102 42.74 43.27 -42.35
N GLY A 103 42.89 43.93 -41.17
CA GLY A 103 42.97 45.38 -41.05
C GLY A 103 43.58 45.76 -39.69
N SER A 104 44.88 45.95 -39.70
CA SER A 104 45.69 46.48 -38.61
C SER A 104 45.44 47.95 -38.41
N ASP A 105 45.35 48.44 -37.18
CA ASP A 105 46.02 49.71 -36.87
C ASP A 105 46.41 49.74 -35.36
N LYS A 106 47.69 50.09 -35.19
CA LYS A 106 48.34 50.35 -33.89
C LYS A 106 48.21 51.86 -33.59
N ARG A 107 48.09 52.17 -32.31
CA ARG A 107 48.61 53.35 -31.58
C ARG A 107 47.77 53.54 -30.31
N ASP A 108 48.21 53.99 -29.17
CA ASP A 108 49.54 54.27 -28.59
C ASP A 108 49.30 54.37 -27.11
N ARG A 109 50.33 54.15 -26.36
CA ARG A 109 50.39 54.25 -24.85
C ARG A 109 50.16 55.69 -24.42
N THR A 110 49.43 55.86 -23.25
CA THR A 110 49.94 56.76 -22.22
C THR A 110 49.31 56.31 -20.88
N GLY A 111 50.12 56.26 -19.84
CA GLY A 111 49.85 55.81 -18.54
C GLY A 111 49.14 56.84 -17.66
N GLY A 112 48.57 56.35 -16.61
CA GLY A 112 47.99 57.13 -15.53
C GLY A 112 47.72 56.22 -14.34
N ALA A 113 48.69 56.14 -13.43
CA ALA A 113 48.49 55.57 -12.12
C ALA A 113 47.70 56.53 -11.24
N HIS A 114 46.66 56.08 -10.58
CA HIS A 114 46.18 56.59 -9.28
C HIS A 114 45.30 55.50 -8.63
N ALA A 115 45.87 54.94 -7.59
CA ALA A 115 45.51 55.04 -6.16
C ALA A 115 44.21 54.34 -5.74
N ALA A 116 44.44 53.24 -5.08
CA ALA A 116 43.94 52.83 -3.78
C ALA A 116 42.50 53.20 -3.39
N GLY A 117 41.76 52.15 -3.04
CA GLY A 117 40.84 52.22 -1.94
C GLY A 117 39.39 52.03 -2.24
N SER A 118 38.96 50.89 -2.06
CA SER A 118 37.86 50.50 -1.15
C SER A 118 37.55 49.02 -1.36
N SER A 119 38.00 48.23 -0.45
CA SER A 119 37.48 46.89 -0.20
C SER A 119 36.02 47.02 0.14
N ASP A 120 35.16 46.96 -0.84
CA ASP A 120 33.75 46.65 -0.61
C ASP A 120 33.66 45.17 -0.26
N SER A 121 33.87 44.87 1.01
CA SER A 121 33.49 43.61 1.61
C SER A 121 31.97 43.58 1.66
N GLY A 122 31.35 43.19 0.57
CA GLY A 122 29.96 42.75 0.56
C GLY A 122 29.75 41.79 1.75
N PRO A 123 28.62 41.84 2.43
CA PRO A 123 28.38 41.03 3.61
C PRO A 123 28.60 39.57 3.20
N LYS A 124 29.57 38.89 3.86
CA LYS A 124 29.67 37.43 3.80
C LYS A 124 28.27 36.89 4.01
N PRO A 125 27.76 35.97 3.15
CA PRO A 125 26.50 35.31 3.44
C PRO A 125 26.64 34.73 4.84
N ALA A 126 25.77 35.15 5.75
CA ALA A 126 25.68 34.57 7.07
C ALA A 126 25.57 33.05 6.87
N THR A 127 26.51 32.29 7.39
CA THR A 127 26.45 30.83 7.45
C THR A 127 25.31 30.54 8.41
N ASP A 128 24.10 30.37 7.84
CA ASP A 128 22.96 29.89 8.58
C ASP A 128 23.28 28.44 8.91
N ASP A 129 23.78 28.16 10.11
CA ASP A 129 24.12 26.82 10.62
C ASP A 129 22.86 26.01 10.90
N LYS A 130 21.66 26.58 10.63
CA LYS A 130 20.39 25.90 10.82
C LYS A 130 20.27 24.75 9.84
N LYS A 131 19.68 23.67 10.29
CA LYS A 131 19.49 22.42 9.55
C LYS A 131 18.02 22.15 9.35
N LEU A 132 17.70 21.45 8.27
CA LEU A 132 16.38 20.89 8.03
C LEU A 132 16.30 19.54 8.74
N LYS A 133 15.25 19.34 9.54
CA LYS A 133 14.91 18.02 10.06
C LYS A 133 13.83 17.43 9.17
N VAL A 134 14.05 16.19 8.73
CA VAL A 134 13.12 15.37 7.99
C VAL A 134 12.74 14.22 8.89
N ILE A 135 11.45 14.10 9.21
CA ILE A 135 10.91 13.10 10.13
C ILE A 135 9.82 12.35 9.40
N ALA A 136 10.01 11.05 9.18
CA ALA A 136 8.96 10.18 8.68
C ALA A 136 8.13 9.68 9.86
N LEU A 137 6.83 9.95 9.87
CA LEU A 137 5.89 9.46 10.87
C LEU A 137 5.21 8.16 10.42
N GLY A 138 5.36 7.82 9.14
CA GLY A 138 4.90 6.57 8.53
C GLY A 138 5.48 6.35 7.14
N GLY A 139 5.38 5.12 6.61
CA GLY A 139 5.84 4.75 5.28
C GLY A 139 7.31 4.30 5.20
N MET A 140 8.02 4.21 6.32
CA MET A 140 9.38 3.65 6.36
C MET A 140 9.36 2.19 6.81
N GLY A 141 9.92 1.31 5.98
CA GLY A 141 9.95 -0.14 6.23
C GLY A 141 8.58 -0.82 6.09
N GLU A 142 7.58 -0.11 5.57
CA GLU A 142 6.20 -0.55 5.41
C GLU A 142 5.54 0.09 4.19
N ILE A 143 4.35 -0.39 3.82
CA ILE A 143 3.47 0.21 2.81
C ILE A 143 2.23 0.75 3.54
N GLY A 144 1.97 2.05 3.37
CA GLY A 144 0.85 2.75 4.01
C GLY A 144 1.26 3.69 5.14
N LYS A 145 0.29 4.37 5.72
CA LYS A 145 0.46 5.40 6.77
C LYS A 145 1.43 6.50 6.41
N ASN A 146 1.53 6.84 5.12
CA ASN A 146 2.52 7.78 4.62
C ASN A 146 2.33 9.16 5.24
N MET A 147 3.35 9.64 5.96
CA MET A 147 3.35 10.95 6.56
C MET A 147 4.76 11.44 6.85
N PHE A 148 5.06 12.70 6.46
CA PHE A 148 6.31 13.36 6.79
C PHE A 148 6.07 14.70 7.49
N ALA A 149 7.01 15.08 8.34
CA ALA A 149 7.16 16.42 8.87
C ALA A 149 8.55 16.96 8.51
N PHE A 150 8.60 18.14 7.87
CA PHE A 150 9.83 18.89 7.61
C PHE A 150 9.87 20.08 8.56
N GLU A 151 10.85 20.10 9.45
CA GLU A 151 11.04 21.20 10.41
C GLU A 151 12.29 22.00 10.04
N TYR A 152 12.12 23.30 9.85
CA TYR A 152 13.21 24.24 9.67
C TYR A 152 12.95 25.49 10.53
N ASP A 153 13.88 25.79 11.45
CA ASP A 153 13.67 26.83 12.47
C ASP A 153 12.38 26.53 13.30
N ASP A 154 11.48 27.49 13.42
CA ASP A 154 10.18 27.36 14.08
C ASP A 154 9.02 27.11 13.10
N GLU A 155 9.28 26.47 11.97
CA GLU A 155 8.28 26.18 10.95
C GLU A 155 8.27 24.71 10.60
N ILE A 156 7.07 24.13 10.52
CA ILE A 156 6.84 22.75 10.12
C ILE A 156 5.95 22.74 8.88
N LEU A 157 6.36 21.95 7.88
CA LEU A 157 5.58 21.55 6.73
C LEU A 157 5.23 20.06 6.87
N LEU A 158 3.95 19.73 6.80
CA LEU A 158 3.48 18.34 6.78
C LEU A 158 3.25 17.88 5.33
N ILE A 159 3.51 16.61 5.05
CA ILE A 159 3.28 15.96 3.76
C ILE A 159 2.53 14.67 4.02
N ASP A 160 1.37 14.53 3.37
CA ASP A 160 0.43 13.42 3.47
C ASP A 160 0.00 13.09 4.93
N GLY A 161 -0.95 12.20 5.09
CA GLY A 161 -1.48 11.72 6.37
C GLY A 161 -2.34 10.49 6.11
N GLY A 162 -1.66 9.40 5.78
CA GLY A 162 -2.26 8.17 5.32
C GLY A 162 -2.74 7.24 6.44
N LEU A 163 -3.42 6.17 6.02
CA LEU A 163 -3.72 5.02 6.86
C LEU A 163 -3.04 3.75 6.31
N ALA A 164 -3.03 2.70 7.10
CA ALA A 164 -2.76 1.33 6.68
C ALA A 164 -3.90 0.41 7.11
N PHE A 165 -3.99 -0.75 6.47
CA PHE A 165 -4.95 -1.80 6.85
C PHE A 165 -4.30 -2.76 7.85
N PRO A 166 -5.09 -3.30 8.82
CA PRO A 166 -4.58 -4.20 9.83
C PRO A 166 -4.21 -5.57 9.25
N GLU A 167 -3.27 -6.24 9.90
CA GLU A 167 -2.97 -7.65 9.67
C GLU A 167 -4.11 -8.54 10.18
N THR A 168 -4.16 -9.77 9.70
CA THR A 168 -5.23 -10.74 10.04
C THR A 168 -5.32 -11.02 11.53
N GLU A 169 -4.21 -10.92 12.24
CA GLU A 169 -4.07 -11.15 13.69
C GLU A 169 -4.59 -10.00 14.54
N MET A 170 -4.81 -8.83 13.97
CA MET A 170 -5.33 -7.63 14.65
C MET A 170 -6.86 -7.66 14.70
N LEU A 171 -7.42 -8.61 15.43
CA LEU A 171 -8.86 -8.85 15.47
C LEU A 171 -9.65 -7.63 15.93
N GLY A 172 -10.59 -7.17 15.08
CA GLY A 172 -11.47 -6.03 15.34
C GLY A 172 -10.78 -4.66 15.25
N VAL A 173 -9.62 -4.60 14.61
CA VAL A 173 -9.03 -3.36 14.11
C VAL A 173 -9.42 -3.21 12.64
N ASP A 174 -9.91 -2.05 12.23
CA ASP A 174 -10.30 -1.77 10.85
C ASP A 174 -9.24 -0.96 10.11
N ILE A 175 -8.57 -0.05 10.79
CA ILE A 175 -7.56 0.85 10.24
C ILE A 175 -6.45 1.14 11.25
N ILE A 176 -5.29 1.48 10.70
CA ILE A 176 -4.11 1.89 11.46
C ILE A 176 -3.70 3.27 10.96
N VAL A 177 -3.49 4.22 11.86
CA VAL A 177 -2.99 5.56 11.53
C VAL A 177 -1.67 5.84 12.26
N PRO A 178 -0.82 6.73 11.75
CA PRO A 178 0.38 7.17 12.48
C PRO A 178 0.00 7.81 13.81
N LYS A 179 0.79 7.56 14.84
CA LYS A 179 0.75 8.32 16.07
C LYS A 179 1.37 9.69 15.84
N ILE A 180 0.65 10.77 16.18
CA ILE A 180 1.03 12.15 15.86
C ILE A 180 1.26 13.02 17.10
N ASP A 181 1.53 12.45 18.26
CA ASP A 181 1.70 13.20 19.52
C ASP A 181 2.77 14.28 19.36
N TRP A 182 3.91 13.97 18.73
CA TRP A 182 4.95 14.95 18.45
C TRP A 182 4.44 16.11 17.56
N VAL A 183 3.57 15.84 16.59
CA VAL A 183 2.97 16.87 15.72
C VAL A 183 2.02 17.75 16.53
N VAL A 184 1.23 17.15 17.43
CA VAL A 184 0.31 17.87 18.31
C VAL A 184 1.08 18.81 19.26
N GLU A 185 2.15 18.32 19.89
CA GLU A 185 3.02 19.12 20.77
C GLU A 185 3.66 20.30 20.02
N ASN A 186 3.99 20.15 18.74
CA ASN A 186 4.59 21.18 17.90
C ASN A 186 3.58 21.87 16.97
N SER A 187 2.30 21.72 17.21
CA SER A 187 1.23 22.19 16.30
C SER A 187 1.27 23.69 16.00
N HIS A 188 1.75 24.51 16.94
CA HIS A 188 1.93 25.96 16.78
C HIS A 188 2.95 26.35 15.69
N LYS A 189 3.86 25.44 15.33
CA LYS A 189 4.87 25.62 14.28
C LYS A 189 4.35 25.26 12.88
N ILE A 190 3.24 24.54 12.76
CA ILE A 190 2.75 24.05 11.46
C ILE A 190 2.30 25.22 10.60
N LYS A 191 2.85 25.31 9.37
CA LYS A 191 2.54 26.37 8.40
C LYS A 191 1.68 25.90 7.23
N GLY A 192 1.66 24.61 6.97
CA GLY A 192 0.86 24.03 5.90
C GLY A 192 0.99 22.52 5.85
N TRP A 193 0.07 21.91 5.13
CA TRP A 193 -0.01 20.50 4.87
C TRP A 193 -0.15 20.27 3.36
N VAL A 194 0.75 19.49 2.77
CA VAL A 194 0.76 19.20 1.33
C VAL A 194 0.31 17.76 1.11
N LEU A 195 -0.59 17.55 0.17
CA LEU A 195 -1.14 16.25 -0.18
C LEU A 195 -0.69 15.88 -1.59
N THR A 196 -0.01 14.75 -1.73
CA THR A 196 0.53 14.27 -3.00
C THR A 196 -0.57 13.74 -3.92
N HIS A 197 -1.46 12.89 -3.39
CA HIS A 197 -2.57 12.30 -4.14
C HIS A 197 -3.66 11.71 -3.22
N GLY A 198 -4.74 11.18 -3.81
CA GLY A 198 -5.96 10.82 -3.11
C GLY A 198 -6.09 9.35 -2.69
N HIS A 199 -5.00 8.57 -2.59
CA HIS A 199 -5.07 7.21 -2.05
C HIS A 199 -5.22 7.19 -0.53
N GLU A 200 -5.76 6.07 -0.01
CA GLU A 200 -6.03 5.90 1.42
C GLU A 200 -4.77 5.99 2.27
N ASP A 201 -3.70 5.43 1.80
CA ASP A 201 -2.39 5.42 2.47
C ASP A 201 -1.67 6.77 2.45
N HIS A 202 -2.29 7.81 1.83
CA HIS A 202 -1.82 9.21 1.81
C HIS A 202 -2.79 10.20 2.44
N ILE A 203 -4.10 9.98 2.35
CA ILE A 203 -5.09 10.90 2.90
C ILE A 203 -6.07 10.24 3.89
N GLY A 204 -6.05 8.92 4.01
CA GLY A 204 -7.06 8.18 4.78
C GLY A 204 -7.01 8.39 6.29
N GLY A 205 -5.84 8.76 6.83
CA GLY A 205 -5.66 9.07 8.24
C GLY A 205 -6.08 10.49 8.64
N LEU A 206 -6.17 11.42 7.68
CA LEU A 206 -6.45 12.84 7.94
C LEU A 206 -7.72 13.09 8.76
N PRO A 207 -8.86 12.40 8.55
CA PRO A 207 -10.06 12.63 9.36
C PRO A 207 -9.88 12.38 10.86
N TYR A 208 -8.93 11.53 11.23
CA TYR A 208 -8.58 11.26 12.63
C TYR A 208 -7.63 12.31 13.19
N MET A 209 -6.67 12.76 12.38
CA MET A 209 -5.59 13.66 12.80
C MET A 209 -6.04 15.10 12.97
N ILE A 210 -6.87 15.61 12.04
CA ILE A 210 -7.26 17.04 12.04
C ILE A 210 -8.06 17.46 13.27
N ARG A 211 -8.69 16.53 13.98
CA ARG A 211 -9.39 16.81 15.24
C ARG A 211 -8.46 17.13 16.39
N LEU A 212 -7.19 16.72 16.28
CA LEU A 212 -6.15 16.91 17.29
C LEU A 212 -5.28 18.13 16.99
N LEU A 213 -5.46 18.77 15.83
CA LEU A 213 -4.61 19.82 15.33
C LEU A 213 -5.37 21.12 15.10
N PRO A 214 -4.72 22.28 15.18
CA PRO A 214 -5.33 23.53 14.78
C PRO A 214 -5.66 23.51 13.28
N LYS A 215 -6.57 24.38 12.85
CA LYS A 215 -6.91 24.52 11.44
C LYS A 215 -5.68 24.97 10.63
N VAL A 216 -5.14 24.08 9.81
CA VAL A 216 -3.95 24.28 8.99
C VAL A 216 -4.32 24.27 7.53
N PRO A 217 -3.76 25.16 6.66
CA PRO A 217 -3.97 25.10 5.22
C PRO A 217 -3.49 23.78 4.63
N MET A 218 -4.37 23.07 3.92
CA MET A 218 -4.07 21.82 3.22
C MET A 218 -4.10 22.06 1.71
N TYR A 219 -2.98 21.81 1.05
CA TYR A 219 -2.81 22.03 -0.38
C TYR A 219 -2.82 20.70 -1.12
N GLY A 220 -3.74 20.52 -2.05
CA GLY A 220 -3.87 19.29 -2.83
C GLY A 220 -4.52 19.53 -4.19
N ALA A 221 -4.33 18.62 -5.12
CA ALA A 221 -4.99 18.66 -6.41
C ALA A 221 -6.49 18.38 -6.30
N ARG A 222 -7.25 18.77 -7.31
CA ARG A 222 -8.71 18.79 -7.32
C ARG A 222 -9.34 17.44 -6.93
N LEU A 223 -8.89 16.34 -7.54
CA LEU A 223 -9.42 15.01 -7.21
C LEU A 223 -9.06 14.60 -5.78
N THR A 224 -7.83 14.86 -5.35
CA THR A 224 -7.35 14.57 -3.98
C THR A 224 -8.24 15.24 -2.94
N LEU A 225 -8.49 16.54 -3.12
CA LEU A 225 -9.35 17.29 -2.20
C LEU A 225 -10.83 16.86 -2.30
N GLY A 226 -11.33 16.48 -3.47
CA GLY A 226 -12.68 15.94 -3.64
C GLY A 226 -12.88 14.64 -2.87
N LEU A 227 -11.94 13.71 -2.98
CA LEU A 227 -11.96 12.45 -2.22
C LEU A 227 -11.86 12.71 -0.71
N LEU A 228 -11.02 13.67 -0.31
CA LEU A 228 -10.86 14.04 1.10
C LEU A 228 -12.14 14.70 1.66
N ARG A 229 -12.80 15.60 0.92
CA ARG A 229 -14.11 16.15 1.33
C ARG A 229 -15.12 15.04 1.57
N GLY A 230 -15.21 14.09 0.65
CA GLY A 230 -16.07 12.94 0.83
C GLY A 230 -15.78 12.15 2.11
N LYS A 231 -14.51 12.01 2.52
CA LYS A 231 -14.16 11.39 3.80
C LYS A 231 -14.58 12.25 4.99
N PHE A 232 -14.31 13.55 4.93
CA PHE A 232 -14.71 14.47 6.01
C PHE A 232 -16.21 14.46 6.26
N GLU A 233 -17.04 14.36 5.23
CA GLU A 233 -18.50 14.17 5.36
C GLU A 233 -18.87 12.91 6.14
N GLU A 234 -18.20 11.77 5.87
CA GLU A 234 -18.42 10.53 6.62
C GLU A 234 -18.09 10.69 8.11
N PHE A 235 -17.06 11.48 8.41
CA PHE A 235 -16.64 11.81 9.77
C PHE A 235 -17.40 13.00 10.38
N LYS A 236 -18.41 13.57 9.67
CA LYS A 236 -19.16 14.74 10.11
C LYS A 236 -18.31 15.96 10.39
N LEU A 237 -17.22 16.10 9.65
CA LEU A 237 -16.39 17.29 9.64
C LEU A 237 -16.93 18.24 8.59
N SER A 238 -17.09 19.50 8.95
CA SER A 238 -17.61 20.54 8.06
C SER A 238 -16.48 21.30 7.36
N GLU A 239 -16.80 22.04 6.30
CA GLU A 239 -15.83 22.92 5.63
C GLU A 239 -15.27 24.00 6.57
N SER A 240 -16.01 24.35 7.63
CA SER A 240 -15.51 25.29 8.64
C SER A 240 -14.37 24.71 9.51
N ASP A 241 -14.26 23.39 9.58
CA ASP A 241 -13.24 22.72 10.41
C ASP A 241 -11.89 22.59 9.69
N VAL A 242 -11.87 22.75 8.35
CA VAL A 242 -10.71 22.55 7.49
C VAL A 242 -10.42 23.77 6.61
N ASP A 243 -9.18 23.90 6.13
CA ASP A 243 -8.75 24.92 5.15
C ASP A 243 -8.17 24.19 3.92
N LEU A 244 -9.05 23.78 2.99
CA LEU A 244 -8.67 23.06 1.78
C LEU A 244 -8.37 24.03 0.65
N ARG A 245 -7.16 23.99 0.11
CA ARG A 245 -6.67 24.85 -0.96
C ARG A 245 -6.34 24.04 -2.19
N GLU A 246 -7.19 24.16 -3.21
CA GLU A 246 -6.97 23.49 -4.49
C GLU A 246 -5.77 24.08 -5.22
N ILE A 247 -4.90 23.20 -5.75
CA ILE A 247 -3.75 23.55 -6.55
C ILE A 247 -3.74 22.79 -7.88
N SER A 248 -3.09 23.35 -8.88
CA SER A 248 -2.73 22.63 -10.09
C SER A 248 -1.53 21.73 -9.81
N THR A 249 -1.46 20.56 -10.47
CA THR A 249 -0.27 19.69 -10.47
C THR A 249 0.97 20.34 -11.10
N ASP A 250 0.99 21.65 -11.26
CA ASP A 250 2.01 22.48 -11.87
C ASP A 250 2.30 23.75 -11.04
N ALA A 251 1.61 23.89 -9.93
CA ALA A 251 1.62 25.08 -9.10
C ALA A 251 2.96 25.23 -8.33
N ARG A 252 3.32 26.48 -8.09
CA ARG A 252 4.29 26.89 -7.08
C ARG A 252 3.57 27.62 -5.97
N VAL A 253 3.70 27.14 -4.74
CA VAL A 253 3.00 27.66 -3.58
C VAL A 253 4.02 28.08 -2.50
N LYS A 254 3.98 29.34 -2.10
CA LYS A 254 4.74 29.81 -0.92
C LYS A 254 3.93 29.47 0.32
N ILE A 255 4.41 28.50 1.09
CA ILE A 255 3.75 28.04 2.32
C ILE A 255 4.11 28.98 3.47
N SER A 256 5.41 29.33 3.61
CA SER A 256 5.93 30.16 4.70
C SER A 256 7.18 30.92 4.27
N LYS A 257 7.89 31.50 5.25
CA LYS A 257 9.21 32.11 4.98
C LYS A 257 10.27 31.07 4.60
N SER A 258 10.19 29.85 5.16
CA SER A 258 11.17 28.79 4.99
C SER A 258 10.79 27.78 3.90
N PHE A 259 9.51 27.66 3.57
CA PHE A 259 9.01 26.64 2.65
C PHE A 259 8.28 27.22 1.45
N THR A 260 8.76 26.89 0.25
CA THR A 260 8.04 27.04 -1.02
C THR A 260 7.97 25.68 -1.68
N VAL A 261 6.81 25.28 -2.19
CA VAL A 261 6.58 23.98 -2.78
C VAL A 261 6.20 24.12 -4.25
N ASP A 262 6.96 23.46 -5.13
CA ASP A 262 6.58 23.25 -6.52
C ASP A 262 5.95 21.87 -6.65
N PHE A 263 4.75 21.82 -7.19
CA PHE A 263 4.10 20.57 -7.56
C PHE A 263 4.52 20.18 -8.99
N PHE A 264 4.69 18.90 -9.24
CA PHE A 264 4.88 18.37 -10.58
C PHE A 264 4.10 17.08 -10.75
N ARG A 265 3.47 16.92 -11.91
CA ARG A 265 2.69 15.72 -12.19
C ARG A 265 3.58 14.49 -12.28
N MET A 266 3.15 13.42 -11.63
CA MET A 266 3.66 12.07 -11.81
C MET A 266 2.51 11.13 -12.19
N THR A 267 2.72 10.24 -13.14
CA THR A 267 1.73 9.20 -13.45
C THR A 267 1.72 8.16 -12.36
N HIS A 268 0.53 7.74 -11.97
CA HIS A 268 0.26 6.73 -10.97
C HIS A 268 -1.05 6.01 -11.29
N SER A 269 -1.64 5.28 -10.34
CA SER A 269 -2.93 4.61 -10.52
C SER A 269 -4.15 5.53 -10.33
N ILE A 270 -3.96 6.78 -9.97
CA ILE A 270 -5.00 7.79 -9.75
C ILE A 270 -4.66 9.09 -10.51
N PRO A 271 -5.67 9.82 -11.05
CA PRO A 271 -5.45 11.15 -11.63
C PRO A 271 -4.91 12.15 -10.63
N ASP A 272 -4.27 13.22 -11.16
CA ASP A 272 -3.76 14.36 -10.40
C ASP A 272 -2.72 14.01 -9.32
N ASN A 273 -2.08 12.86 -9.44
CA ASN A 273 -0.95 12.53 -8.59
C ASN A 273 0.22 13.47 -8.84
N SER A 274 0.87 13.89 -7.76
CA SER A 274 1.94 14.88 -7.78
C SER A 274 3.13 14.44 -6.94
N GLY A 275 4.33 14.59 -7.50
CA GLY A 275 5.52 14.78 -6.71
C GLY A 275 5.68 16.25 -6.32
N ILE A 276 6.59 16.54 -5.40
CA ILE A 276 6.85 17.88 -4.92
C ILE A 276 8.35 18.20 -4.85
N ILE A 277 8.70 19.45 -5.11
CA ILE A 277 10.01 20.01 -4.86
C ILE A 277 9.84 21.04 -3.73
N VAL A 278 10.38 20.74 -2.56
CA VAL A 278 10.35 21.64 -1.42
C VAL A 278 11.62 22.49 -1.41
N HIS A 279 11.46 23.78 -1.65
CA HIS A 279 12.54 24.75 -1.56
C HIS A 279 12.70 25.18 -0.11
N THR A 280 13.91 25.02 0.42
CA THR A 280 14.30 25.43 1.77
C THR A 280 15.53 26.32 1.74
N PRO A 281 15.86 27.04 2.81
CA PRO A 281 17.06 27.90 2.86
C PRO A 281 18.38 27.16 2.66
N ILE A 282 18.42 25.83 2.91
CA ILE A 282 19.64 25.02 2.75
C ILE A 282 19.73 24.28 1.42
N GLY A 283 18.63 24.19 0.68
CA GLY A 283 18.59 23.49 -0.62
C GLY A 283 17.21 22.93 -0.95
N ARG A 284 17.13 22.21 -2.07
CA ARG A 284 15.89 21.60 -2.57
C ARG A 284 15.78 20.16 -2.09
N VAL A 285 14.60 19.79 -1.64
CA VAL A 285 14.21 18.41 -1.35
C VAL A 285 13.18 17.99 -2.39
N VAL A 286 13.44 16.92 -3.12
CA VAL A 286 12.49 16.31 -4.04
C VAL A 286 11.84 15.13 -3.34
N HIS A 287 10.51 15.12 -3.27
CA HIS A 287 9.70 13.98 -2.84
C HIS A 287 8.91 13.49 -4.05
N SER A 288 9.15 12.25 -4.48
CA SER A 288 8.56 11.73 -5.72
C SER A 288 7.03 11.61 -5.64
N GLY A 289 6.46 11.50 -4.45
CA GLY A 289 5.16 10.87 -4.28
C GLY A 289 5.23 9.42 -4.77
N ASP A 290 4.10 8.75 -4.85
CA ASP A 290 3.99 7.46 -5.51
C ASP A 290 3.99 7.65 -7.01
N PHE A 291 4.69 6.78 -7.74
CA PHE A 291 4.77 6.99 -9.19
C PHE A 291 5.11 5.75 -9.98
N LYS A 292 4.76 5.78 -11.25
CA LYS A 292 5.36 5.05 -12.36
C LYS A 292 5.62 6.02 -13.52
N LEU A 293 6.27 5.58 -14.56
CA LEU A 293 6.45 6.37 -15.79
C LEU A 293 5.60 5.77 -16.91
N ASP A 294 4.35 6.18 -16.99
CA ASP A 294 3.44 5.77 -18.06
C ASP A 294 3.49 6.77 -19.20
N TYR A 295 4.02 6.35 -20.35
CA TYR A 295 4.12 7.18 -21.56
C TYR A 295 2.84 7.21 -22.39
N ASN A 296 1.87 6.35 -22.05
CA ASN A 296 0.56 6.30 -22.70
C ASN A 296 -0.58 6.17 -21.64
N PRO A 297 -0.66 7.16 -20.72
CA PRO A 297 -1.65 7.11 -19.65
C PRO A 297 -3.06 7.31 -20.18
N ALA A 298 -4.06 6.83 -19.43
CA ALA A 298 -5.47 6.82 -19.85
C ALA A 298 -6.06 8.22 -20.12
N ASP A 299 -5.53 9.26 -19.47
CA ASP A 299 -5.94 10.67 -19.62
C ASP A 299 -5.04 11.46 -20.60
N GLY A 300 -4.02 10.83 -21.20
CA GLY A 300 -3.05 11.44 -22.09
C GLY A 300 -2.05 12.38 -21.43
N LYS A 301 -2.03 12.48 -20.08
CA LYS A 301 -1.20 13.40 -19.32
C LYS A 301 0.00 12.70 -18.68
N THR A 302 1.14 12.80 -19.33
CA THR A 302 2.41 12.18 -18.87
C THR A 302 3.04 12.90 -17.69
N SER A 303 4.02 12.24 -17.03
CA SER A 303 4.83 12.81 -15.95
C SER A 303 5.67 14.02 -16.41
N HIS A 304 5.83 15.01 -15.54
CA HIS A 304 6.60 16.23 -15.79
C HIS A 304 8.11 16.01 -15.55
N LEU A 305 8.72 15.06 -16.28
CA LEU A 305 10.14 14.73 -16.14
C LEU A 305 11.07 15.91 -16.38
N HIS A 306 10.65 16.89 -17.20
CA HIS A 306 11.41 18.13 -17.44
C HIS A 306 11.61 18.94 -16.15
N LYS A 307 10.65 18.93 -15.19
CA LYS A 307 10.81 19.61 -13.89
C LYS A 307 11.84 18.90 -13.02
N LEU A 308 11.87 17.56 -13.05
CA LEU A 308 12.90 16.79 -12.34
C LEU A 308 14.29 17.03 -12.92
N ALA A 309 14.41 17.03 -14.25
CA ALA A 309 15.68 17.35 -14.93
C ALA A 309 16.16 18.78 -14.59
N GLN A 310 15.25 19.76 -14.57
CA GLN A 310 15.57 21.13 -14.18
C GLN A 310 15.99 21.19 -12.71
N ALA A 311 15.28 20.52 -11.81
CA ALA A 311 15.65 20.45 -10.39
C ALA A 311 17.05 19.84 -10.21
N GLY A 312 17.37 18.78 -10.97
CA GLY A 312 18.70 18.17 -10.98
C GLY A 312 19.79 19.12 -11.48
N ALA A 313 19.53 19.85 -12.57
CA ALA A 313 20.45 20.87 -13.09
C ALA A 313 20.69 22.00 -12.08
N ASP A 314 19.66 22.41 -11.36
CA ASP A 314 19.71 23.44 -10.33
C ASP A 314 20.30 22.94 -8.97
N GLY A 315 20.48 21.63 -8.82
CA GLY A 315 21.00 20.94 -7.64
C GLY A 315 19.91 20.49 -6.65
N VAL A 316 19.80 19.16 -6.46
CA VAL A 316 18.93 18.51 -5.45
C VAL A 316 19.77 18.12 -4.24
N LEU A 317 19.37 18.62 -3.08
CA LEU A 317 20.03 18.31 -1.82
C LEU A 317 19.63 16.91 -1.32
N LEU A 318 18.31 16.59 -1.34
CA LEU A 318 17.77 15.31 -0.93
C LEU A 318 16.70 14.84 -1.91
N LEU A 319 16.76 13.57 -2.29
CA LEU A 319 15.66 12.85 -2.92
C LEU A 319 15.02 11.90 -1.89
N ILE A 320 13.70 11.94 -1.79
CA ILE A 320 12.86 10.95 -1.10
C ILE A 320 12.04 10.28 -2.19
N SER A 321 12.19 8.96 -2.39
CA SER A 321 11.56 8.29 -3.53
C SER A 321 10.93 6.96 -3.18
N ASP A 322 9.75 6.72 -3.80
CA ASP A 322 8.98 5.47 -3.77
C ASP A 322 9.86 4.25 -4.08
N SER A 323 9.76 3.20 -3.26
CA SER A 323 10.59 2.00 -3.38
C SER A 323 9.77 0.72 -3.61
N THR A 324 8.44 0.81 -3.70
CA THR A 324 7.50 -0.32 -3.68
C THR A 324 7.86 -1.45 -4.66
N ASN A 325 8.34 -1.11 -5.86
CA ASN A 325 8.73 -2.09 -6.87
C ASN A 325 10.25 -2.14 -7.15
N ALA A 326 11.09 -1.71 -6.21
CA ALA A 326 12.55 -1.70 -6.39
C ALA A 326 13.17 -3.09 -6.69
N GLU A 327 12.47 -4.16 -6.38
CA GLU A 327 12.89 -5.53 -6.70
C GLU A 327 12.53 -5.94 -8.14
N ARG A 328 11.58 -5.25 -8.79
CA ARG A 328 11.05 -5.63 -10.12
C ARG A 328 11.96 -5.11 -11.23
N PRO A 329 12.47 -5.99 -12.11
CA PRO A 329 13.29 -5.56 -13.24
C PRO A 329 12.44 -4.86 -14.32
N GLY A 330 13.09 -4.03 -15.14
CA GLY A 330 12.48 -3.36 -16.28
C GLY A 330 11.61 -2.18 -15.89
N TYR A 331 10.56 -1.99 -16.68
CA TYR A 331 9.57 -0.90 -16.57
C TYR A 331 8.21 -1.44 -16.17
N THR A 332 7.43 -0.64 -15.49
CA THR A 332 6.04 -0.94 -15.17
C THR A 332 5.17 -0.77 -16.42
N PRO A 333 4.36 -1.78 -16.81
CA PRO A 333 3.49 -1.68 -17.98
C PRO A 333 2.49 -0.53 -17.92
N SER A 334 2.05 -0.05 -19.09
CA SER A 334 1.07 1.00 -19.21
C SER A 334 -0.34 0.55 -18.80
N GLU A 335 -1.17 1.48 -18.31
CA GLU A 335 -2.62 1.26 -18.17
C GLU A 335 -3.32 1.01 -19.51
N HIS A 336 -2.74 1.49 -20.60
CA HIS A 336 -3.22 1.19 -21.95
C HIS A 336 -3.16 -0.30 -22.27
N ASP A 337 -2.08 -1.00 -21.87
CA ASP A 337 -1.94 -2.44 -22.10
C ASP A 337 -3.00 -3.24 -21.34
N VAL A 338 -3.35 -2.81 -20.14
CA VAL A 338 -4.45 -3.39 -19.35
C VAL A 338 -5.78 -3.15 -20.03
N ALA A 339 -6.03 -1.95 -20.52
CA ALA A 339 -7.26 -1.61 -21.22
C ALA A 339 -7.43 -2.46 -22.50
N MET A 340 -6.37 -2.65 -23.28
CA MET A 340 -6.37 -3.50 -24.48
C MET A 340 -6.69 -4.96 -24.14
N ALA A 341 -6.08 -5.52 -23.10
CA ALA A 341 -6.32 -6.89 -22.68
C ALA A 341 -7.77 -7.10 -22.19
N VAL A 342 -8.29 -6.15 -21.42
CA VAL A 342 -9.70 -6.21 -20.94
C VAL A 342 -10.67 -6.03 -22.10
N ASP A 343 -10.39 -5.13 -23.06
CA ASP A 343 -11.19 -4.94 -24.26
C ASP A 343 -11.37 -6.27 -25.05
N GLU A 344 -10.27 -7.00 -25.28
CA GLU A 344 -10.32 -8.31 -25.93
C GLU A 344 -11.13 -9.35 -25.14
N ILE A 345 -11.06 -9.33 -23.82
CA ILE A 345 -11.82 -10.24 -22.96
C ILE A 345 -13.32 -9.92 -23.08
N VAL A 346 -13.68 -8.65 -22.95
CA VAL A 346 -15.10 -8.20 -23.02
C VAL A 346 -15.69 -8.46 -24.40
N ALA A 347 -14.93 -8.28 -25.47
CA ALA A 347 -15.35 -8.62 -26.84
C ALA A 347 -15.74 -10.08 -27.01
N LYS A 348 -15.06 -11.00 -26.30
CA LYS A 348 -15.28 -12.45 -26.39
C LYS A 348 -16.30 -12.98 -25.39
N ALA A 349 -16.66 -12.19 -24.38
CA ALA A 349 -17.56 -12.60 -23.30
C ALA A 349 -19.02 -12.70 -23.79
N LYS A 350 -19.60 -13.90 -23.70
CA LYS A 350 -20.99 -14.17 -24.10
C LYS A 350 -22.03 -13.96 -23.02
N GLY A 351 -21.61 -13.92 -21.76
CA GLY A 351 -22.45 -13.65 -20.59
C GLY A 351 -22.11 -12.32 -19.94
N ARG A 352 -22.46 -12.18 -18.66
CA ARG A 352 -22.15 -10.98 -17.86
C ARG A 352 -20.65 -10.91 -17.62
N VAL A 353 -20.14 -9.70 -17.57
CA VAL A 353 -18.77 -9.40 -17.16
C VAL A 353 -18.77 -8.75 -15.78
N ILE A 354 -18.02 -9.30 -14.85
CA ILE A 354 -17.86 -8.76 -13.50
C ILE A 354 -16.39 -8.36 -13.34
N VAL A 355 -16.12 -7.09 -13.11
CA VAL A 355 -14.77 -6.56 -12.93
C VAL A 355 -14.62 -6.06 -11.51
N THR A 356 -13.57 -6.50 -10.84
CA THR A 356 -13.19 -5.95 -9.54
C THR A 356 -11.84 -5.24 -9.62
N THR A 357 -11.77 -4.07 -9.00
CA THR A 357 -10.57 -3.23 -8.91
C THR A 357 -10.65 -2.35 -7.69
N PHE A 358 -9.59 -1.61 -7.38
CA PHE A 358 -9.61 -0.57 -6.35
C PHE A 358 -10.55 0.58 -6.75
N SER A 359 -11.36 1.05 -5.83
CA SER A 359 -12.30 2.16 -6.09
C SER A 359 -11.61 3.49 -6.37
N SER A 360 -10.40 3.68 -5.87
CA SER A 360 -9.56 4.86 -6.12
C SER A 360 -8.90 4.88 -7.50
N HIS A 361 -8.91 3.74 -8.22
CA HIS A 361 -8.25 3.61 -9.52
C HIS A 361 -9.09 4.20 -10.67
N VAL A 362 -9.34 5.53 -10.58
CA VAL A 362 -10.30 6.24 -11.44
C VAL A 362 -10.00 6.08 -12.94
N HIS A 363 -8.72 6.13 -13.34
CA HIS A 363 -8.32 5.92 -14.75
C HIS A 363 -8.74 4.55 -15.30
N ARG A 364 -8.57 3.50 -14.50
CA ARG A 364 -8.95 2.13 -14.89
C ARG A 364 -10.46 1.98 -14.94
N LEU A 365 -11.19 2.58 -13.97
CA LEU A 365 -12.64 2.61 -13.98
C LEU A 365 -13.18 3.31 -15.22
N GLN A 366 -12.58 4.44 -15.64
CA GLN A 366 -12.94 5.13 -16.89
C GLN A 366 -12.72 4.23 -18.11
N ASN A 367 -11.62 3.47 -18.16
CA ASN A 367 -11.37 2.53 -19.24
C ASN A 367 -12.44 1.43 -19.28
N PHE A 368 -12.84 0.87 -18.13
CA PHE A 368 -13.88 -0.15 -18.07
C PHE A 368 -15.26 0.37 -18.51
N VAL A 369 -15.59 1.62 -18.14
CA VAL A 369 -16.83 2.27 -18.62
C VAL A 369 -16.78 2.44 -20.14
N ARG A 370 -15.68 2.94 -20.72
CA ARG A 370 -15.52 3.08 -22.18
C ARG A 370 -15.58 1.75 -22.93
N ILE A 371 -15.00 0.69 -22.34
CA ILE A 371 -15.06 -0.67 -22.89
C ILE A 371 -16.50 -1.20 -22.84
N ALA A 372 -17.20 -1.04 -21.72
CA ALA A 372 -18.60 -1.44 -21.61
C ALA A 372 -19.47 -0.79 -22.69
N GLU A 373 -19.33 0.51 -22.87
CA GLU A 373 -20.07 1.30 -23.86
C GLU A 373 -19.77 0.87 -25.30
N ARG A 374 -18.50 0.51 -25.59
CA ARG A 374 -18.09 0.01 -26.92
C ARG A 374 -18.84 -1.25 -27.32
N TYR A 375 -19.13 -2.14 -26.35
CA TYR A 375 -19.84 -3.41 -26.58
C TYR A 375 -21.31 -3.33 -26.17
N ASP A 376 -21.87 -2.13 -26.05
CA ASP A 376 -23.26 -1.86 -25.68
C ASP A 376 -23.67 -2.61 -24.39
N ARG A 377 -22.77 -2.60 -23.38
CA ARG A 377 -23.01 -3.15 -22.05
C ARG A 377 -23.36 -2.03 -21.07
N ARG A 378 -24.43 -2.26 -20.30
CA ARG A 378 -24.83 -1.33 -19.23
C ARG A 378 -23.94 -1.59 -18.00
N VAL A 379 -23.44 -0.51 -17.43
CA VAL A 379 -22.56 -0.59 -16.26
C VAL A 379 -23.39 -0.55 -14.97
N ILE A 380 -23.17 -1.55 -14.12
CA ILE A 380 -23.79 -1.65 -12.80
C ILE A 380 -22.67 -1.55 -11.77
N MET A 381 -22.87 -0.70 -10.75
CA MET A 381 -21.89 -0.50 -9.68
C MET A 381 -22.32 -1.21 -8.41
N GLU A 382 -21.40 -1.91 -7.75
CA GLU A 382 -21.68 -2.61 -6.51
C GLU A 382 -20.55 -2.39 -5.49
N GLY A 383 -20.94 -1.90 -4.31
CA GLY A 383 -20.02 -1.54 -3.22
C GLY A 383 -20.02 -0.03 -2.93
N ARG A 384 -20.17 0.32 -1.64
CA ARG A 384 -20.33 1.73 -1.20
C ARG A 384 -19.15 2.61 -1.62
N SER A 385 -17.92 2.17 -1.38
CA SER A 385 -16.71 2.93 -1.75
C SER A 385 -16.58 3.12 -3.27
N MET A 386 -16.99 2.12 -4.08
CA MET A 386 -16.99 2.22 -5.55
C MET A 386 -17.98 3.28 -6.02
N ILE A 387 -19.20 3.22 -5.53
CA ILE A 387 -20.28 4.19 -5.90
C ILE A 387 -19.85 5.61 -5.53
N LYS A 388 -19.29 5.80 -4.32
CA LYS A 388 -18.86 7.10 -3.84
C LYS A 388 -17.70 7.67 -4.66
N ALA A 389 -16.65 6.87 -4.89
CA ALA A 389 -15.47 7.30 -5.64
C ALA A 389 -15.81 7.65 -7.09
N ILE A 390 -16.68 6.85 -7.75
CA ILE A 390 -17.16 7.13 -9.11
C ILE A 390 -18.02 8.40 -9.11
N GLY A 391 -18.92 8.59 -8.13
CA GLY A 391 -19.74 9.80 -8.02
C GLY A 391 -18.88 11.06 -7.92
N ILE A 392 -17.88 11.08 -7.04
CA ILE A 392 -16.93 12.19 -6.91
C ILE A 392 -16.14 12.40 -8.23
N ALA A 393 -15.66 11.31 -8.84
CA ALA A 393 -14.93 11.41 -10.09
C ALA A 393 -15.77 11.95 -11.24
N GLN A 394 -17.06 11.61 -11.31
CA GLN A 394 -18.02 12.18 -12.28
C GLN A 394 -18.29 13.66 -12.02
N GLU A 395 -18.60 14.04 -10.79
CA GLU A 395 -18.85 15.43 -10.39
C GLU A 395 -17.68 16.34 -10.75
N LEU A 396 -16.46 15.87 -10.54
CA LEU A 396 -15.23 16.60 -10.84
C LEU A 396 -14.76 16.48 -12.30
N GLY A 397 -15.46 15.70 -13.14
CA GLY A 397 -15.11 15.54 -14.56
C GLY A 397 -13.94 14.63 -14.87
N TYR A 398 -13.54 13.73 -13.95
CA TYR A 398 -12.49 12.72 -14.17
C TYR A 398 -13.03 11.39 -14.72
N LEU A 399 -14.35 11.18 -14.62
CA LEU A 399 -15.02 10.02 -15.18
C LEU A 399 -16.27 10.46 -15.93
N GLU A 400 -16.38 10.03 -17.18
CA GLU A 400 -17.50 10.30 -18.06
C GLU A 400 -18.15 8.97 -18.46
N ALA A 401 -19.49 8.96 -18.49
CA ALA A 401 -20.29 7.84 -18.97
C ALA A 401 -21.38 8.36 -19.90
N LYS A 402 -21.50 7.78 -21.10
CA LYS A 402 -22.55 8.14 -22.08
C LYS A 402 -23.95 7.77 -21.61
N HIS A 403 -24.04 6.70 -20.81
CA HIS A 403 -25.29 6.20 -20.25
C HIS A 403 -25.25 6.26 -18.73
N PRO A 404 -26.37 6.55 -18.06
CA PRO A 404 -26.46 6.43 -16.62
C PRO A 404 -26.09 5.03 -16.13
N PHE A 405 -25.44 4.94 -14.99
CA PHE A 405 -25.23 3.67 -14.34
C PHE A 405 -26.55 3.05 -13.89
N VAL A 406 -26.65 1.73 -14.03
CA VAL A 406 -27.88 1.00 -13.72
C VAL A 406 -27.85 0.51 -12.28
N SER A 407 -28.97 0.55 -11.60
CA SER A 407 -29.13 -0.05 -10.29
C SER A 407 -29.18 -1.58 -10.38
N THR A 408 -28.74 -2.26 -9.32
CA THR A 408 -28.92 -3.71 -9.20
C THR A 408 -30.39 -4.13 -9.15
N ASP A 409 -31.32 -3.21 -8.86
CA ASP A 409 -32.76 -3.47 -8.86
C ASP A 409 -33.33 -3.58 -10.28
N ASP A 410 -32.73 -2.88 -11.23
CA ASP A 410 -33.16 -2.86 -12.65
C ASP A 410 -32.46 -3.92 -13.50
N LEU A 411 -31.70 -4.83 -12.89
CA LEU A 411 -30.92 -5.86 -13.58
C LEU A 411 -31.78 -6.87 -14.34
N GLY A 412 -33.01 -7.15 -13.85
CA GLY A 412 -33.89 -8.20 -14.41
C GLY A 412 -34.29 -7.98 -15.86
N ASP A 413 -34.27 -6.75 -16.33
CA ASP A 413 -34.72 -6.34 -17.67
C ASP A 413 -33.56 -6.31 -18.71
N ILE A 414 -32.32 -6.59 -18.27
CA ILE A 414 -31.13 -6.47 -19.12
C ILE A 414 -30.59 -7.87 -19.46
N GLN A 415 -30.36 -8.13 -20.76
CA GLN A 415 -29.75 -9.38 -21.22
C GLN A 415 -28.34 -9.55 -20.64
N ASP A 416 -27.98 -10.81 -20.33
CA ASP A 416 -26.68 -11.11 -19.66
C ASP A 416 -25.45 -10.60 -20.45
N ASP A 417 -25.47 -10.68 -21.77
CA ASP A 417 -24.38 -10.18 -22.64
C ASP A 417 -24.32 -8.63 -22.72
N LYS A 418 -25.30 -7.94 -22.16
CA LYS A 418 -25.40 -6.48 -22.08
C LYS A 418 -25.08 -5.92 -20.69
N VAL A 419 -24.50 -6.74 -19.81
CA VAL A 419 -24.18 -6.35 -18.44
C VAL A 419 -22.68 -6.35 -18.20
N LEU A 420 -22.18 -5.26 -17.56
CA LEU A 420 -20.86 -5.21 -16.94
C LEU A 420 -21.00 -4.67 -15.51
N PHE A 421 -20.57 -5.49 -14.53
CA PHE A 421 -20.50 -5.07 -13.13
C PHE A 421 -19.12 -4.49 -12.81
N LEU A 422 -19.09 -3.35 -12.16
CA LEU A 422 -17.93 -2.82 -11.45
C LEU A 422 -18.14 -3.02 -9.95
N CYS A 423 -17.30 -3.78 -9.29
CA CYS A 423 -17.51 -4.11 -7.89
C CYS A 423 -16.23 -4.03 -7.05
N THR A 424 -16.45 -3.86 -5.74
CA THR A 424 -15.38 -3.91 -4.73
C THR A 424 -15.05 -5.36 -4.33
N GLY A 425 -13.93 -5.55 -3.63
CA GLY A 425 -13.55 -6.85 -3.06
C GLY A 425 -12.35 -7.49 -3.73
N SER A 426 -11.55 -6.67 -4.42
CA SER A 426 -10.32 -7.12 -5.07
C SER A 426 -9.26 -7.64 -4.08
N GLN A 427 -9.41 -7.39 -2.78
CA GLN A 427 -8.50 -7.81 -1.72
C GLN A 427 -9.10 -8.92 -0.81
N GLY A 428 -10.18 -9.55 -1.23
CA GLY A 428 -10.76 -10.69 -0.54
C GLY A 428 -11.49 -10.36 0.78
N GLN A 429 -11.77 -9.08 1.06
CA GLN A 429 -12.48 -8.69 2.27
C GLN A 429 -13.85 -9.40 2.36
N PRO A 430 -14.21 -10.02 3.49
CA PRO A 430 -15.41 -10.88 3.58
C PRO A 430 -16.72 -10.18 3.25
N MET A 431 -16.84 -8.90 3.61
CA MET A 431 -18.05 -8.10 3.40
C MET A 431 -18.11 -7.39 2.06
N ALA A 432 -17.06 -7.47 1.24
CA ALA A 432 -17.00 -6.85 -0.07
C ALA A 432 -17.90 -7.56 -1.10
N ALA A 433 -18.27 -6.85 -2.16
CA ALA A 433 -19.21 -7.35 -3.15
C ALA A 433 -18.75 -8.65 -3.82
N LEU A 434 -17.48 -8.71 -4.28
CA LEU A 434 -16.95 -9.92 -4.94
C LEU A 434 -16.94 -11.13 -4.00
N SER A 435 -16.51 -10.97 -2.74
CA SER A 435 -16.50 -12.07 -1.76
C SER A 435 -17.90 -12.62 -1.51
N ARG A 436 -18.90 -11.72 -1.39
CA ARG A 436 -20.31 -12.11 -1.24
C ARG A 436 -20.88 -12.78 -2.49
N LEU A 437 -20.45 -12.37 -3.69
CA LEU A 437 -20.80 -13.04 -4.93
C LEU A 437 -20.19 -14.45 -4.99
N ALA A 438 -18.90 -14.57 -4.68
CA ALA A 438 -18.16 -15.83 -4.73
C ALA A 438 -18.70 -16.88 -3.76
N ASN A 439 -19.08 -16.49 -2.54
CA ASN A 439 -19.63 -17.39 -1.52
C ASN A 439 -21.17 -17.53 -1.58
N GLY A 440 -21.83 -16.91 -2.57
CA GLY A 440 -23.27 -17.01 -2.77
C GLY A 440 -24.14 -16.28 -1.76
N THR A 441 -23.57 -15.36 -0.95
CA THR A 441 -24.31 -14.57 0.06
C THR A 441 -24.74 -13.19 -0.39
N HIS A 442 -24.40 -12.80 -1.64
CA HIS A 442 -24.87 -11.52 -2.18
C HIS A 442 -26.40 -11.47 -2.27
N ARG A 443 -27.01 -10.37 -1.79
CA ARG A 443 -28.47 -10.32 -1.61
C ARG A 443 -29.25 -10.35 -2.93
N LYS A 444 -28.74 -9.68 -3.96
CA LYS A 444 -29.46 -9.44 -5.24
C LYS A 444 -28.89 -10.22 -6.42
N ILE A 445 -27.61 -10.51 -6.43
CA ILE A 445 -26.90 -11.09 -7.57
C ILE A 445 -26.41 -12.50 -7.21
N ARG A 446 -26.58 -13.43 -8.17
CA ARG A 446 -26.00 -14.77 -8.12
C ARG A 446 -25.12 -14.97 -9.35
N LEU A 447 -23.95 -15.56 -9.17
CA LEU A 447 -23.11 -15.98 -10.30
C LEU A 447 -23.79 -17.08 -11.09
N LYS A 448 -23.59 -17.04 -12.41
CA LYS A 448 -24.15 -18.02 -13.37
C LYS A 448 -23.01 -18.64 -14.18
N PRO A 449 -23.10 -19.93 -14.57
CA PRO A 449 -22.20 -20.49 -15.58
C PRO A 449 -22.21 -19.61 -16.84
N GLY A 450 -21.02 -19.27 -17.35
CA GLY A 450 -20.87 -18.36 -18.48
C GLY A 450 -20.57 -16.90 -18.11
N ASP A 451 -20.70 -16.50 -16.84
CA ASP A 451 -20.18 -15.23 -16.36
C ASP A 451 -18.65 -15.18 -16.48
N THR A 452 -18.12 -14.01 -16.76
CA THR A 452 -16.68 -13.74 -16.80
C THR A 452 -16.33 -12.80 -15.66
N VAL A 453 -15.43 -13.23 -14.76
CA VAL A 453 -14.96 -12.45 -13.61
C VAL A 453 -13.50 -12.05 -13.82
N ILE A 454 -13.24 -10.75 -13.80
CA ILE A 454 -11.91 -10.15 -13.98
C ILE A 454 -11.46 -9.53 -12.65
N LEU A 455 -10.40 -10.08 -12.06
CA LEU A 455 -9.74 -9.46 -10.90
C LEU A 455 -8.63 -8.54 -11.42
N SER A 456 -8.91 -7.25 -11.49
CA SER A 456 -7.98 -6.23 -12.01
C SER A 456 -7.17 -5.60 -10.87
N SER A 457 -6.55 -6.43 -10.04
CA SER A 457 -5.67 -6.04 -8.94
C SER A 457 -4.70 -7.17 -8.60
N ASN A 458 -3.58 -6.83 -7.97
CA ASN A 458 -2.77 -7.78 -7.23
C ASN A 458 -3.19 -7.76 -5.74
N PRO A 459 -3.01 -8.86 -5.00
CA PRO A 459 -3.10 -8.81 -3.55
C PRO A 459 -2.13 -7.78 -2.97
N ILE A 460 -2.58 -6.99 -2.01
CA ILE A 460 -1.70 -6.23 -1.13
C ILE A 460 -1.01 -7.25 -0.21
N PRO A 461 0.26 -7.05 0.18
CA PRO A 461 0.93 -7.93 1.13
C PRO A 461 0.05 -8.22 2.35
N GLY A 462 -0.08 -9.51 2.71
CA GLY A 462 -0.98 -9.99 3.76
C GLY A 462 -2.37 -10.42 3.30
N ASN A 463 -2.83 -10.08 2.09
CA ASN A 463 -4.14 -10.45 1.56
C ASN A 463 -4.13 -11.65 0.60
N GLU A 464 -2.97 -12.27 0.36
CA GLU A 464 -2.80 -13.32 -0.65
C GLU A 464 -3.73 -14.51 -0.41
N GLU A 465 -3.85 -14.95 0.83
CA GLU A 465 -4.71 -16.07 1.22
C GLU A 465 -6.19 -15.74 1.04
N ALA A 466 -6.61 -14.53 1.44
CA ALA A 466 -8.00 -14.09 1.32
C ALA A 466 -8.42 -14.00 -0.15
N VAL A 467 -7.56 -13.44 -1.01
CA VAL A 467 -7.80 -13.37 -2.46
C VAL A 467 -7.79 -14.77 -3.08
N GLY A 468 -6.86 -15.63 -2.68
CA GLY A 468 -6.81 -17.03 -3.12
C GLY A 468 -8.08 -17.80 -2.79
N ARG A 469 -8.64 -17.61 -1.60
CA ARG A 469 -9.93 -18.21 -1.21
C ARG A 469 -11.07 -17.74 -2.11
N VAL A 470 -11.16 -16.45 -2.41
CA VAL A 470 -12.19 -15.90 -3.31
C VAL A 470 -12.04 -16.48 -4.73
N ILE A 471 -10.83 -16.54 -5.27
CA ILE A 471 -10.57 -17.14 -6.58
C ILE A 471 -11.04 -18.59 -6.63
N ASN A 472 -10.73 -19.41 -5.61
CA ASN A 472 -11.18 -20.80 -5.54
C ASN A 472 -12.71 -20.93 -5.48
N GLN A 473 -13.39 -20.06 -4.73
CA GLN A 473 -14.87 -20.02 -4.68
C GLN A 473 -15.47 -19.64 -6.04
N LEU A 474 -14.85 -18.71 -6.78
CA LEU A 474 -15.28 -18.33 -8.12
C LEU A 474 -15.17 -19.53 -9.10
N TYR A 475 -14.06 -20.27 -9.08
CA TYR A 475 -13.93 -21.49 -9.87
C TYR A 475 -14.99 -22.55 -9.51
N ALA A 476 -15.28 -22.71 -8.22
CA ALA A 476 -16.35 -23.61 -7.76
C ALA A 476 -17.74 -23.21 -8.30
N SER A 477 -17.96 -21.93 -8.58
CA SER A 477 -19.18 -21.39 -9.19
C SER A 477 -19.26 -21.59 -10.71
N ARG A 478 -18.27 -22.24 -11.32
CA ARG A 478 -18.17 -22.53 -12.78
C ARG A 478 -18.22 -21.30 -13.67
N VAL A 479 -17.68 -20.18 -13.19
CA VAL A 479 -17.49 -18.94 -13.95
C VAL A 479 -16.10 -18.92 -14.59
N ASN A 480 -15.91 -18.10 -15.63
CA ASN A 480 -14.61 -17.86 -16.23
C ASN A 480 -13.87 -16.81 -15.37
N VAL A 481 -12.71 -17.18 -14.78
CA VAL A 481 -11.96 -16.31 -13.84
C VAL A 481 -10.64 -15.89 -14.47
N LEU A 482 -10.41 -14.59 -14.56
CA LEU A 482 -9.24 -13.98 -15.19
C LEU A 482 -8.53 -13.05 -14.18
N TYR A 483 -7.26 -13.34 -13.88
CA TYR A 483 -6.49 -12.62 -12.87
C TYR A 483 -4.97 -12.68 -13.16
N PRO A 484 -4.18 -11.75 -12.61
CA PRO A 484 -2.72 -11.78 -12.73
C PRO A 484 -2.11 -12.99 -11.99
N PRO A 485 -0.95 -13.50 -12.40
CA PRO A 485 -0.14 -13.08 -13.55
C PRO A 485 -0.56 -13.73 -14.87
N ALA A 486 -1.57 -14.64 -14.85
CA ALA A 486 -1.97 -15.40 -16.03
C ALA A 486 -2.55 -14.51 -17.15
N TYR A 487 -3.17 -13.41 -16.79
CA TYR A 487 -3.76 -12.44 -17.70
C TYR A 487 -3.25 -11.02 -17.40
N LYS A 488 -3.01 -10.21 -18.44
CA LYS A 488 -2.56 -8.82 -18.33
C LYS A 488 -3.71 -7.86 -17.96
N VAL A 489 -4.50 -8.23 -16.96
CA VAL A 489 -5.67 -7.46 -16.51
C VAL A 489 -5.36 -6.46 -15.40
N HIS A 490 -4.09 -6.35 -14.99
CA HIS A 490 -3.63 -5.43 -13.98
C HIS A 490 -2.19 -4.99 -14.23
N THR A 491 -1.86 -3.76 -13.86
CA THR A 491 -0.51 -3.24 -13.74
C THR A 491 -0.37 -2.45 -12.45
N SER A 492 0.86 -2.35 -11.91
CA SER A 492 1.17 -1.58 -10.72
C SER A 492 1.07 -0.08 -10.98
N GLY A 493 0.83 0.70 -9.92
CA GLY A 493 0.96 2.15 -9.92
C GLY A 493 2.40 2.64 -9.65
N HIS A 494 3.30 1.74 -9.21
CA HIS A 494 4.64 2.07 -8.74
C HIS A 494 5.72 1.70 -9.75
N ALA A 495 6.80 2.48 -9.73
CA ALA A 495 7.95 2.40 -10.61
C ALA A 495 8.78 1.14 -10.39
N SER A 496 9.14 0.46 -11.48
CA SER A 496 10.12 -0.63 -11.49
C SER A 496 11.56 -0.09 -11.63
N ARG A 497 12.57 -0.96 -11.58
CA ARG A 497 14.00 -0.59 -11.47
C ARG A 497 14.48 0.48 -12.45
N GLU A 498 14.12 0.36 -13.72
CA GLU A 498 14.64 1.28 -14.73
C GLU A 498 13.99 2.67 -14.63
N GLU A 499 12.76 2.74 -14.13
CA GLU A 499 12.09 4.00 -13.84
C GLU A 499 12.71 4.69 -12.61
N LEU A 500 13.03 3.92 -11.55
CA LEU A 500 13.71 4.41 -10.36
C LEU A 500 15.10 4.95 -10.67
N LYS A 501 15.87 4.25 -11.52
CA LYS A 501 17.18 4.74 -12.02
C LYS A 501 17.03 6.04 -12.80
N LEU A 502 15.98 6.17 -13.62
CA LEU A 502 15.76 7.40 -14.38
C LEU A 502 15.52 8.60 -13.45
N ILE A 503 14.73 8.42 -12.38
CA ILE A 503 14.52 9.51 -11.40
C ILE A 503 15.83 9.88 -10.70
N LEU A 504 16.64 8.91 -10.30
CA LEU A 504 17.95 9.12 -9.70
C LEU A 504 18.89 9.88 -10.64
N ASP A 505 18.93 9.53 -11.94
CA ASP A 505 19.78 10.20 -12.93
C ASP A 505 19.30 11.62 -13.28
N LEU A 506 17.98 11.81 -13.39
CA LEU A 506 17.40 13.14 -13.65
C LEU A 506 17.65 14.11 -12.49
N THR A 507 17.55 13.64 -11.24
CA THR A 507 17.66 14.48 -10.05
C THR A 507 19.08 14.62 -9.53
N ARG A 508 19.96 13.63 -9.73
CA ARG A 508 21.35 13.57 -9.22
C ARG A 508 21.48 14.09 -7.81
N PRO A 509 20.74 13.49 -6.86
CA PRO A 509 20.61 14.06 -5.52
C PRO A 509 21.93 13.93 -4.76
N LYS A 510 22.26 14.91 -3.91
CA LYS A 510 23.39 14.81 -3.00
C LYS A 510 23.20 13.73 -1.96
N PHE A 511 21.95 13.63 -1.44
CA PHE A 511 21.52 12.66 -0.44
C PHE A 511 20.26 11.93 -0.90
N PHE A 512 20.08 10.70 -0.40
CA PHE A 512 18.94 9.88 -0.80
C PHE A 512 18.31 9.17 0.42
N LEU A 513 16.96 9.18 0.46
CA LEU A 513 16.13 8.39 1.37
C LEU A 513 15.17 7.55 0.54
N PRO A 514 15.37 6.22 0.42
CA PRO A 514 14.34 5.34 -0.11
C PRO A 514 13.17 5.29 0.86
N TRP A 515 11.96 5.42 0.33
CA TRP A 515 10.70 5.53 1.08
C TRP A 515 9.63 4.65 0.44
N HIS A 516 8.47 4.49 1.10
CA HIS A 516 7.30 3.77 0.62
C HIS A 516 7.63 2.33 0.18
N GLY A 517 7.74 1.44 1.16
CA GLY A 517 8.04 0.04 0.93
C GLY A 517 8.64 -0.64 2.16
N GLU A 518 8.52 -1.94 2.21
CA GLU A 518 9.15 -2.76 3.23
C GLU A 518 10.70 -2.62 3.20
N MET A 519 11.37 -3.01 4.27
CA MET A 519 12.83 -2.94 4.40
C MET A 519 13.57 -3.54 3.18
N ARG A 520 13.09 -4.67 2.63
CA ARG A 520 13.69 -5.29 1.44
C ARG A 520 13.64 -4.37 0.21
N HIS A 521 12.53 -3.66 0.01
CA HIS A 521 12.37 -2.72 -1.11
C HIS A 521 13.32 -1.53 -0.97
N GLN A 522 13.44 -0.96 0.23
CA GLN A 522 14.34 0.16 0.51
C GLN A 522 15.81 -0.22 0.33
N VAL A 523 16.22 -1.41 0.80
CA VAL A 523 17.57 -1.95 0.59
C VAL A 523 17.87 -2.17 -0.90
N HIS A 524 16.90 -2.68 -1.67
CA HIS A 524 17.07 -2.84 -3.12
C HIS A 524 17.20 -1.47 -3.82
N HIS A 525 16.42 -0.48 -3.41
CA HIS A 525 16.50 0.87 -3.98
C HIS A 525 17.83 1.56 -3.61
N GLN A 526 18.31 1.41 -2.38
CA GLN A 526 19.65 1.86 -1.99
C GLN A 526 20.72 1.24 -2.90
N ARG A 527 20.70 -0.08 -3.10
CA ARG A 527 21.67 -0.77 -3.97
C ARG A 527 21.60 -0.29 -5.42
N LEU A 528 20.40 0.05 -5.92
CA LEU A 528 20.26 0.67 -7.24
C LEU A 528 20.94 2.02 -7.27
N ALA A 529 20.73 2.88 -6.27
CA ALA A 529 21.33 4.21 -6.17
C ALA A 529 22.86 4.14 -6.05
N ASP A 530 23.38 3.25 -5.22
CA ASP A 530 24.83 3.03 -5.02
C ASP A 530 25.52 2.50 -6.29
N GLY A 531 24.76 1.78 -7.14
CA GLY A 531 25.25 1.24 -8.43
C GLY A 531 25.19 2.22 -9.63
N MET A 532 24.68 3.44 -9.44
CA MET A 532 24.60 4.45 -10.49
C MET A 532 25.99 5.03 -10.81
N SER A 533 26.16 5.60 -12.05
CA SER A 533 27.37 6.31 -12.42
C SER A 533 27.62 7.56 -11.58
N HIS A 534 26.57 8.14 -11.04
CA HIS A 534 26.59 9.30 -10.15
C HIS A 534 25.80 8.94 -8.87
N PRO A 535 26.39 8.13 -7.98
CA PRO A 535 25.69 7.74 -6.75
C PRO A 535 25.51 8.95 -5.82
N PRO A 536 24.47 8.97 -5.01
CA PRO A 536 24.34 9.95 -3.93
C PRO A 536 25.55 9.90 -2.99
N LYS A 537 25.96 11.05 -2.46
CA LYS A 537 27.04 11.11 -1.47
C LYS A 537 26.75 10.22 -0.24
N LYS A 538 25.48 10.11 0.12
CA LYS A 538 25.00 9.28 1.21
C LYS A 538 23.54 8.87 0.99
N THR A 539 23.27 7.60 1.18
CA THR A 539 21.91 7.05 1.30
C THR A 539 21.68 6.62 2.73
N LEU A 540 20.53 6.94 3.32
CA LEU A 540 20.10 6.43 4.63
C LEU A 540 18.82 5.63 4.45
N ILE A 541 18.77 4.48 5.12
CA ILE A 541 17.53 3.75 5.41
C ILE A 541 17.21 4.04 6.87
N VAL A 542 16.04 4.59 7.15
CA VAL A 542 15.62 5.02 8.47
C VAL A 542 14.29 4.39 8.85
N GLY A 543 13.97 4.38 10.13
CA GLY A 543 12.68 3.96 10.65
C GLY A 543 11.70 5.11 10.78
N ASN A 544 10.42 4.78 11.01
CA ASN A 544 9.45 5.78 11.42
C ASN A 544 9.87 6.40 12.76
N GLY A 545 9.77 7.71 12.85
CA GLY A 545 10.19 8.49 14.02
C GLY A 545 11.64 8.95 14.01
N ASP A 546 12.51 8.37 13.18
CA ASP A 546 13.90 8.83 13.09
C ASP A 546 13.96 10.29 12.63
N VAL A 547 14.71 11.11 13.36
CA VAL A 547 14.96 12.51 13.02
C VAL A 547 16.21 12.61 12.15
N VAL A 548 16.01 12.79 10.86
CA VAL A 548 17.10 13.01 9.90
C VAL A 548 17.44 14.49 9.86
N GLU A 549 18.58 14.85 10.40
CA GLU A 549 19.12 16.20 10.30
C GLU A 549 19.92 16.35 9.01
N LEU A 550 19.50 17.33 8.18
CA LEU A 550 20.05 17.61 6.88
C LEU A 550 20.71 18.99 6.88
N GLY A 551 22.00 19.03 6.63
CA GLY A 551 22.77 20.24 6.32
C GLY A 551 23.14 20.28 4.84
N ARG A 552 23.84 21.33 4.41
CA ARG A 552 24.29 21.44 3.00
C ARG A 552 25.24 20.33 2.61
N ASP A 553 26.08 19.84 3.53
CA ASP A 553 27.15 18.87 3.27
C ASP A 553 27.06 17.58 4.06
N ASP A 554 26.09 17.47 4.96
CA ASP A 554 25.93 16.37 5.90
C ASP A 554 24.47 15.97 6.04
N MET A 555 24.23 14.66 6.23
CA MET A 555 22.94 14.06 6.52
C MET A 555 23.13 12.95 7.55
N LYS A 556 22.44 13.00 8.69
CA LYS A 556 22.58 12.02 9.77
C LYS A 556 21.28 11.89 10.58
N VAL A 557 21.09 10.74 11.19
CA VAL A 557 20.07 10.56 12.23
C VAL A 557 20.61 11.16 13.53
N THR A 558 19.85 12.03 14.19
CA THR A 558 20.26 12.75 15.40
C THR A 558 19.41 12.44 16.62
N GLY A 559 18.31 11.74 16.44
CA GLY A 559 17.38 11.33 17.49
C GLY A 559 16.18 10.64 16.93
N SER A 560 15.17 10.46 17.73
CA SER A 560 13.88 9.90 17.32
C SER A 560 12.73 10.56 18.08
N VAL A 561 11.56 10.58 17.46
CA VAL A 561 10.26 10.92 18.07
C VAL A 561 9.38 9.68 18.13
N ASP A 562 8.39 9.69 19.00
CA ASP A 562 7.39 8.60 19.02
C ASP A 562 6.52 8.67 17.76
N ALA A 563 6.70 7.71 16.87
CA ALA A 563 5.96 7.51 15.63
C ALA A 563 5.36 6.09 15.62
N GLY A 564 4.75 5.70 16.70
CA GLY A 564 4.00 4.46 16.81
C GLY A 564 2.73 4.47 15.97
N VAL A 565 1.80 3.60 16.32
CA VAL A 565 0.52 3.45 15.61
C VAL A 565 -0.65 3.66 16.56
N VAL A 566 -1.75 4.19 16.02
CA VAL A 566 -3.06 4.18 16.66
C VAL A 566 -3.94 3.20 15.89
N LEU A 567 -4.47 2.22 16.59
CA LEU A 567 -5.33 1.16 16.04
C LEU A 567 -6.79 1.56 16.25
N ILE A 568 -7.59 1.52 15.21
CA ILE A 568 -8.94 2.07 15.21
C ILE A 568 -9.96 1.00 14.82
N ASP A 569 -11.02 0.88 15.63
CA ASP A 569 -12.24 0.15 15.35
C ASP A 569 -13.29 1.16 14.87
N THR A 570 -13.79 1.02 13.64
CA THR A 570 -14.72 1.96 13.00
C THR A 570 -16.19 1.68 13.32
N VAL A 571 -16.49 0.69 14.13
CA VAL A 571 -17.89 0.32 14.50
C VAL A 571 -18.54 1.42 15.36
N GLY A 572 -17.75 2.22 16.08
CA GLY A 572 -18.20 3.41 16.81
C GLY A 572 -18.43 4.64 15.93
N LYS A 573 -19.09 5.68 16.47
CA LYS A 573 -19.41 6.93 15.73
C LYS A 573 -18.21 7.80 15.35
N ALA A 574 -17.06 7.58 15.99
CA ALA A 574 -15.85 8.39 15.80
C ALA A 574 -14.60 7.55 15.49
N GLY A 575 -14.73 6.22 15.52
CA GLY A 575 -13.63 5.29 15.57
C GLY A 575 -13.04 5.24 16.99
N ASP A 576 -13.16 4.09 17.64
CA ASP A 576 -12.61 3.89 18.99
C ASP A 576 -11.19 3.36 18.87
N GLU A 577 -10.28 3.91 19.68
CA GLU A 577 -8.92 3.40 19.76
C GLU A 577 -8.92 2.00 20.40
N VAL A 578 -8.29 1.05 19.75
CA VAL A 578 -8.12 -0.31 20.22
C VAL A 578 -6.75 -0.46 20.85
N THR A 579 -6.72 -0.65 22.16
CA THR A 579 -5.46 -0.80 22.88
C THR A 579 -4.92 -2.24 22.78
N GLU A 580 -3.62 -2.40 22.99
CA GLU A 580 -2.97 -3.72 22.93
C GLU A 580 -3.59 -4.78 23.88
N PRO A 581 -4.02 -4.45 25.12
CA PRO A 581 -4.74 -5.38 25.95
C PRO A 581 -6.02 -5.94 25.32
N ILE A 582 -6.80 -5.08 24.64
CA ILE A 582 -8.03 -5.47 23.94
C ILE A 582 -7.71 -6.47 22.81
N ILE A 583 -6.64 -6.24 22.06
CA ILE A 583 -6.23 -7.17 21.00
C ILE A 583 -5.83 -8.52 21.58
N ARG A 584 -5.04 -8.55 22.65
CA ARG A 584 -4.65 -9.79 23.33
C ARG A 584 -5.85 -10.57 23.84
N ASP A 585 -6.84 -9.89 24.41
CA ASP A 585 -8.07 -10.52 24.85
C ASP A 585 -8.86 -11.09 23.67
N ARG A 586 -9.02 -10.34 22.57
CA ARG A 586 -9.67 -10.80 21.35
C ARG A 586 -8.95 -12.01 20.71
N GLN A 587 -7.62 -12.01 20.70
CA GLN A 587 -6.80 -13.13 20.23
C GLN A 587 -6.99 -14.37 21.12
N ALA A 588 -6.93 -14.21 22.45
CA ALA A 588 -7.15 -15.29 23.40
C ALA A 588 -8.56 -15.89 23.26
N LEU A 589 -9.58 -15.04 23.12
CA LEU A 589 -10.97 -15.46 22.87
C LEU A 589 -11.09 -16.26 21.57
N SER A 590 -10.43 -15.81 20.50
CA SER A 590 -10.49 -16.47 19.20
C SER A 590 -9.75 -17.80 19.16
N ALA A 591 -8.59 -17.89 19.81
CA ALA A 591 -7.73 -19.07 19.77
C ALA A 591 -8.12 -20.14 20.80
N ASP A 592 -8.41 -19.73 22.03
CA ASP A 592 -8.48 -20.62 23.18
C ASP A 592 -9.81 -20.55 23.94
N GLY A 593 -10.68 -19.58 23.61
CA GLY A 593 -11.99 -19.41 24.24
C GLY A 593 -11.95 -18.63 25.54
N VAL A 594 -13.05 -18.73 26.35
CA VAL A 594 -13.23 -17.98 27.59
C VAL A 594 -13.70 -18.89 28.72
N VAL A 595 -13.23 -18.60 29.94
CA VAL A 595 -13.65 -19.18 31.19
C VAL A 595 -14.11 -18.06 32.12
N VAL A 596 -15.40 -17.95 32.35
CA VAL A 596 -16.00 -17.01 33.32
C VAL A 596 -16.23 -17.75 34.63
N ILE A 597 -15.72 -17.17 35.72
CA ILE A 597 -15.85 -17.73 37.08
C ILE A 597 -16.61 -16.73 37.95
N MET A 598 -17.82 -17.07 38.33
CA MET A 598 -18.64 -16.27 39.23
C MET A 598 -18.52 -16.86 40.65
N ALA A 599 -17.89 -16.12 41.55
CA ALA A 599 -17.61 -16.53 42.90
C ALA A 599 -18.37 -15.62 43.89
N LEU A 600 -19.27 -16.20 44.68
CA LEU A 600 -20.04 -15.48 45.70
C LEU A 600 -19.39 -15.69 47.08
N ALA A 601 -18.83 -14.60 47.62
CA ALA A 601 -18.25 -14.56 48.96
C ALA A 601 -19.35 -14.31 49.97
N SER A 602 -19.86 -15.40 50.56
CA SER A 602 -20.93 -15.40 51.57
C SER A 602 -20.58 -16.37 52.71
N LYS A 603 -21.48 -16.50 53.71
CA LYS A 603 -21.35 -17.51 54.76
C LYS A 603 -21.32 -18.94 54.21
N SER A 604 -21.96 -19.16 53.07
CA SER A 604 -21.90 -20.39 52.28
C SER A 604 -21.39 -20.06 50.89
N PRO A 605 -20.06 -20.00 50.69
CA PRO A 605 -19.49 -19.56 49.42
C PRO A 605 -19.78 -20.54 48.29
N THR A 606 -20.14 -19.99 47.13
CA THR A 606 -20.46 -20.78 45.93
C THR A 606 -19.67 -20.25 44.71
N VAL A 607 -19.42 -21.14 43.77
CA VAL A 607 -18.75 -20.82 42.51
C VAL A 607 -19.55 -21.44 41.37
N GLU A 608 -19.72 -20.68 40.29
CA GLU A 608 -20.26 -21.17 39.03
C GLU A 608 -19.25 -20.87 37.92
N VAL A 609 -19.02 -21.82 37.01
CA VAL A 609 -18.09 -21.70 35.91
C VAL A 609 -18.79 -21.85 34.55
N ILE A 610 -18.60 -20.89 33.68
CA ILE A 610 -19.04 -20.93 32.27
C ILE A 610 -17.82 -21.03 31.38
N MET A 611 -17.76 -22.06 30.52
CA MET A 611 -16.68 -22.23 29.53
C MET A 611 -17.26 -22.17 28.13
N ARG A 612 -16.68 -21.36 27.24
CA ARG A 612 -17.05 -21.26 25.84
C ARG A 612 -15.80 -21.25 24.95
N GLY A 613 -15.82 -22.03 23.86
CA GLY A 613 -14.69 -22.11 22.92
C GLY A 613 -13.44 -22.81 23.46
N VAL A 614 -13.45 -23.25 24.71
CA VAL A 614 -12.34 -24.03 25.29
C VAL A 614 -12.43 -25.47 24.78
N ALA A 615 -11.29 -26.03 24.33
CA ALA A 615 -11.24 -27.37 23.77
C ALA A 615 -11.85 -28.39 24.74
N GLN A 616 -12.82 -29.18 24.28
CA GLN A 616 -13.46 -30.27 25.04
C GLN A 616 -12.48 -31.45 25.14
N GLY A 617 -11.48 -31.34 25.99
CA GLY A 617 -10.46 -32.38 26.16
C GLY A 617 -10.62 -33.29 27.38
N SER A 618 -11.49 -32.93 28.32
CA SER A 618 -11.72 -33.76 29.53
C SER A 618 -13.11 -33.59 30.06
N ASN A 619 -13.87 -34.71 30.11
CA ASN A 619 -15.00 -34.83 31.00
C ASN A 619 -14.53 -34.49 32.42
N GLY A 620 -15.11 -33.49 33.07
CA GLY A 620 -14.75 -33.06 34.42
C GLY A 620 -13.83 -31.82 34.52
N MET A 621 -13.39 -31.21 33.44
CA MET A 621 -12.57 -29.98 33.50
C MET A 621 -13.33 -28.83 34.18
N LYS A 622 -14.62 -28.66 33.86
CA LYS A 622 -15.46 -27.64 34.49
C LYS A 622 -15.51 -27.85 35.99
N ASP A 623 -15.80 -29.08 36.45
CA ASP A 623 -15.94 -29.44 37.85
C ASP A 623 -14.63 -29.21 38.64
N GLU A 624 -13.47 -29.53 38.01
CA GLU A 624 -12.17 -29.28 38.63
C GLU A 624 -11.83 -27.80 38.70
N VAL A 625 -12.20 -27.00 37.68
CA VAL A 625 -12.06 -25.54 37.73
C VAL A 625 -12.95 -24.93 38.82
N GLU A 626 -14.21 -25.40 38.96
CA GLU A 626 -15.12 -24.98 40.04
C GLU A 626 -14.53 -25.30 41.40
N LYS A 627 -13.99 -26.50 41.60
CA LYS A 627 -13.36 -26.93 42.85
C LYS A 627 -12.14 -26.06 43.19
N ILE A 628 -11.21 -25.85 42.22
CA ILE A 628 -10.02 -24.98 42.41
C ILE A 628 -10.42 -23.55 42.78
N ALA A 629 -11.43 -23.01 42.12
CA ALA A 629 -11.93 -21.67 42.38
C ALA A 629 -12.60 -21.57 43.73
N LEU A 630 -13.40 -22.58 44.13
CA LEU A 630 -14.07 -22.63 45.45
C LEU A 630 -13.05 -22.74 46.58
N GLU A 631 -12.03 -23.60 46.46
CA GLU A 631 -10.95 -23.72 47.43
C GLU A 631 -10.20 -22.40 47.64
N SER A 632 -9.90 -21.69 46.51
CA SER A 632 -9.26 -20.36 46.54
C SER A 632 -10.14 -19.30 47.20
N LEU A 633 -11.44 -19.28 46.88
CA LEU A 633 -12.44 -18.40 47.49
C LEU A 633 -12.54 -18.61 49.00
N GLN A 634 -12.71 -19.86 49.44
CA GLN A 634 -12.82 -20.23 50.85
C GLN A 634 -11.57 -19.85 51.64
N ARG A 635 -10.39 -20.05 51.08
CA ARG A 635 -9.11 -19.61 51.67
C ARG A 635 -9.08 -18.11 51.85
N GLY A 636 -9.38 -17.32 50.79
CA GLY A 636 -9.38 -15.86 50.83
C GLY A 636 -10.36 -15.29 51.88
N ILE A 637 -11.56 -15.90 52.01
CA ILE A 637 -12.55 -15.51 53.06
C ILE A 637 -12.00 -15.79 54.47
N ARG A 638 -11.43 -16.96 54.72
CA ARG A 638 -10.83 -17.31 56.02
C ARG A 638 -9.70 -16.36 56.40
N GLU A 639 -8.87 -15.98 55.44
CA GLU A 639 -7.74 -15.08 55.62
C GLU A 639 -8.12 -13.59 55.61
N LYS A 640 -9.42 -13.28 55.43
CA LYS A 640 -9.95 -11.90 55.34
C LYS A 640 -9.24 -11.06 54.27
N ARG A 641 -8.94 -11.66 53.13
CA ARG A 641 -8.28 -10.99 52.04
C ARG A 641 -9.24 -10.03 51.31
N ARG A 642 -8.71 -9.02 50.60
CA ARG A 642 -9.50 -8.13 49.76
C ARG A 642 -10.06 -8.89 48.57
N LEU A 643 -11.23 -8.49 48.05
CA LEU A 643 -11.87 -9.16 46.91
C LEU A 643 -10.98 -9.22 45.66
N GLY A 644 -10.18 -8.17 45.44
CA GLY A 644 -9.20 -8.15 44.35
C GLY A 644 -8.13 -9.24 44.50
N ASP A 645 -7.59 -9.44 45.69
CA ASP A 645 -6.60 -10.48 45.99
C ASP A 645 -7.20 -11.89 45.86
N ILE A 646 -8.45 -12.07 46.26
CA ILE A 646 -9.18 -13.33 46.10
C ILE A 646 -9.41 -13.67 44.63
N ARG A 647 -9.67 -12.65 43.82
CA ARG A 647 -9.79 -12.79 42.36
C ARG A 647 -8.47 -13.32 41.76
N ASP A 648 -7.34 -12.79 42.17
CA ASP A 648 -6.02 -13.24 41.70
C ASP A 648 -5.69 -14.65 42.21
N ASP A 649 -6.09 -14.98 43.47
CA ASP A 649 -5.96 -16.34 44.03
C ASP A 649 -6.80 -17.38 43.27
N ILE A 650 -7.90 -16.99 42.63
CA ILE A 650 -8.67 -17.84 41.74
C ILE A 650 -7.99 -17.92 40.36
N PHE A 651 -7.56 -16.78 39.81
CA PHE A 651 -7.03 -16.67 38.45
C PHE A 651 -5.81 -17.57 38.22
N TYR A 652 -4.78 -17.45 39.05
CA TYR A 652 -3.50 -18.13 38.79
C TYR A 652 -3.55 -19.65 38.88
N PRO A 653 -4.21 -20.28 39.90
CA PRO A 653 -4.35 -21.73 39.95
C PRO A 653 -5.20 -22.29 38.83
N VAL A 654 -6.32 -21.64 38.48
CA VAL A 654 -7.17 -22.05 37.35
C VAL A 654 -6.43 -21.99 36.06
N ARG A 655 -5.70 -20.88 35.79
CA ARG A 655 -4.87 -20.75 34.60
C ARG A 655 -3.81 -21.84 34.51
N ARG A 656 -3.12 -22.12 35.60
CA ARG A 656 -2.11 -23.18 35.67
C ARG A 656 -2.72 -24.56 35.39
N TYR A 657 -3.89 -24.85 35.95
CA TYR A 657 -4.58 -26.10 35.72
C TYR A 657 -4.98 -26.26 34.26
N ILE A 658 -5.67 -25.28 33.67
CA ILE A 658 -6.13 -25.33 32.28
C ILE A 658 -4.94 -25.47 31.33
N ARG A 659 -3.88 -24.68 31.52
CA ARG A 659 -2.66 -24.77 30.71
C ARG A 659 -2.02 -26.15 30.82
N LYS A 660 -1.97 -26.76 32.01
CA LYS A 660 -1.43 -28.11 32.20
C LYS A 660 -2.29 -29.18 31.55
N ALA A 661 -3.61 -29.01 31.58
CA ALA A 661 -4.58 -29.99 31.08
C ALA A 661 -4.72 -29.92 29.53
N THR A 662 -4.57 -28.72 28.93
CA THR A 662 -4.93 -28.49 27.53
C THR A 662 -3.76 -27.95 26.66
N GLY A 663 -2.74 -27.43 27.28
CA GLY A 663 -1.69 -26.63 26.60
C GLY A 663 -2.12 -25.23 26.18
N ARG A 664 -3.36 -24.81 26.47
CA ARG A 664 -4.01 -23.57 26.03
C ARG A 664 -4.12 -22.54 27.14
N ASN A 665 -4.31 -21.27 26.75
CA ASN A 665 -4.46 -20.14 27.66
C ASN A 665 -5.74 -19.33 27.34
N PRO A 666 -6.94 -19.85 27.65
CA PRO A 666 -8.16 -19.10 27.41
C PRO A 666 -8.21 -17.82 28.23
N LEU A 667 -9.04 -16.87 27.82
CA LEU A 667 -9.34 -15.69 28.62
C LEU A 667 -10.09 -16.12 29.89
N ILE A 668 -9.50 -15.88 31.07
CA ILE A 668 -10.09 -16.24 32.35
C ILE A 668 -10.57 -14.97 33.02
N VAL A 669 -11.87 -14.93 33.34
CA VAL A 669 -12.55 -13.76 33.94
C VAL A 669 -13.15 -14.18 35.30
N PRO A 670 -12.37 -14.09 36.39
CA PRO A 670 -12.90 -14.33 37.74
C PRO A 670 -13.60 -13.06 38.24
N THR A 671 -14.85 -13.22 38.66
CA THR A 671 -15.65 -12.17 39.28
C THR A 671 -15.99 -12.62 40.70
N VAL A 672 -15.60 -11.85 41.72
CA VAL A 672 -15.89 -12.11 43.12
C VAL A 672 -16.89 -11.08 43.61
N ILE A 673 -18.04 -11.56 44.11
CA ILE A 673 -19.15 -10.72 44.62
C ILE A 673 -19.30 -11.01 46.09
N GLU A 674 -19.44 -10.00 46.93
CA GLU A 674 -19.74 -10.08 48.36
C GLU A 674 -21.25 -9.93 48.57
N ASN A 675 -21.84 -10.78 49.47
CA ASN A 675 -23.27 -10.74 49.78
C ASN A 675 -23.45 -10.35 51.24
#